data_d7549964b79b2fcdda087d56e4235534
#
_entry.id   d7549964b79b2fcdda087d56e4235534
#
_cell.length_a   1.000
_cell.length_b   1.000
_cell.length_c   1.000
_cell.angle_alpha   90.00
_cell.angle_beta   90.00
_cell.angle_gamma   90.00
#
_symmetry.space_group_name_H-M   'P 1'
#
loop_
_entity.id
_entity.type
_entity.pdbx_description
1 polymer ?
#
loop_
_entity_poly.entity_id
_entity_poly.type
_entity_poly.pdbx_seq_one_letter_code
_entity_poly.pdbx_strand_id
1 'polypeptide(L)'
;MKRAKKGLAAILSTCMLLSLLPAAAFAEGAPAADTLEEAAQPTTVEKTLAEMFADAQDGETLRLEQDVTVTGQEDADYKNSGTVTLDLNGHTITGDNKNIALRAIGTEAGKGTLKITNGTIKTNSGTYCTVGAKDAALELSDMRLENSTAYGCSVKAFAGGTIDLKKVCSTSQTGGGVEAAGGTVNIYDSTFTQTGYYDHNSVNLAASGGTGTVNVYGGSFTSENYGLYIFSSGGTINVYDGTFKAGEEKAVVKADLDLNSYPTATANINIYGGDSNGKIDIADKEEVHVEITGGTFADTGLTKEAFSAYTAEGTVVTEGPDGTFTVKELDETNGVAEVGGRYYASLQKAVDNAGKGETVTLLQDTAEDIVIPEGAELTLNLNGKTLANHENHTITNKGTLTITGDGTVDNVTHARAAIQNEPGGNVVLNGGAYTRSKENGQNAEASGGHSYYNIVNHGTMEINSGVSVTQNGQFSSMIENGWYNGSQNTGKENSVLTINGGTFSGGLNTIKNDDYGELVINDGTFTSMSQAAFLNWNVATVNGGTFDAAGASNGVILNGYIDGTMDQGKLTINGGTFNAGEKTVITTMGGGTHSGDIEITGGTLNGSIVLTDSSEGARLTITQKAKVTGNVTNSGKADVAITDGATVDGQVSNSAGGTMSVVNSTIG
;
A
#
# COMPACT_ATOMS: atom_id res chain seq x y z
N MET A 1 21.81 20.19 -11.42
CA MET A 1 23.25 20.45 -11.16
C MET A 1 23.61 21.76 -10.42
N LYS A 2 22.70 22.64 -10.02
CA LYS A 2 23.04 23.90 -9.28
C LYS A 2 22.64 23.90 -7.80
N ARG A 3 21.91 22.90 -7.29
CA ARG A 3 21.54 22.81 -5.85
C ARG A 3 22.45 21.89 -5.02
N ALA A 4 23.09 20.90 -5.61
CA ALA A 4 24.00 19.99 -4.90
C ALA A 4 25.32 20.66 -4.45
N LYS A 5 25.73 21.75 -5.09
CA LYS A 5 26.97 22.49 -4.69
C LYS A 5 26.81 23.40 -3.47
N LYS A 6 25.57 23.66 -2.99
CA LYS A 6 25.35 24.47 -1.77
C LYS A 6 25.32 23.66 -0.47
N GLY A 7 24.99 22.39 -0.53
CA GLY A 7 24.97 21.51 0.65
C GLY A 7 26.37 21.09 1.12
N LEU A 8 27.25 20.80 0.19
CA LEU A 8 28.62 20.34 0.51
C LEU A 8 29.49 21.44 1.14
N ALA A 9 29.22 22.72 0.80
CA ALA A 9 29.94 23.85 1.38
C ALA A 9 29.52 24.15 2.84
N ALA A 10 28.32 23.79 3.25
CA ALA A 10 27.83 24.03 4.61
C ALA A 10 28.35 22.98 5.61
N ILE A 11 28.50 21.71 5.18
CA ILE A 11 28.96 20.62 6.05
C ILE A 11 30.48 20.72 6.31
N LEU A 12 31.27 21.10 5.32
CA LEU A 12 32.70 21.42 5.56
C LEU A 12 32.91 22.65 6.45
N SER A 13 31.95 23.59 6.45
CA SER A 13 32.03 24.81 7.27
C SER A 13 31.88 24.55 8.76
N THR A 14 31.06 23.57 9.17
CA THR A 14 30.80 23.30 10.60
C THR A 14 31.96 22.59 11.29
N CYS A 15 32.63 21.67 10.63
CA CYS A 15 33.86 21.05 11.16
C CYS A 15 35.11 21.93 11.06
N MET A 16 35.16 22.87 10.10
CA MET A 16 36.27 23.82 9.99
C MET A 16 36.15 25.02 10.95
N LEU A 17 34.96 25.38 11.42
CA LEU A 17 34.77 26.52 12.34
C LEU A 17 35.29 26.27 13.77
N LEU A 18 35.49 25.00 14.17
CA LEU A 18 36.14 24.68 15.44
C LEU A 18 37.67 24.73 15.36
N SER A 19 38.28 24.87 14.18
CA SER A 19 39.74 24.89 14.01
C SER A 19 40.35 26.28 13.82
N LEU A 20 39.55 27.36 13.87
CA LEU A 20 40.00 28.74 13.67
C LEU A 20 39.68 29.65 14.88
N LEU A 21 40.20 29.35 16.05
CA LEU A 21 40.39 30.35 17.09
C LEU A 21 41.89 30.76 17.06
N PRO A 22 42.21 32.05 16.82
CA PRO A 22 43.58 32.49 16.78
C PRO A 22 44.18 32.53 18.18
N ALA A 23 45.36 31.92 18.32
CA ALA A 23 46.22 32.17 19.46
C ALA A 23 46.51 33.68 19.54
N ALA A 24 46.02 34.34 20.58
CA ALA A 24 46.36 35.72 20.85
C ALA A 24 47.85 35.84 21.19
N ALA A 25 48.57 36.46 20.28
CA ALA A 25 49.96 36.87 20.54
C ALA A 25 49.98 37.96 21.58
N PHE A 26 50.68 37.75 22.66
CA PHE A 26 51.24 38.84 23.48
C PHE A 26 52.76 38.85 23.26
N ALA A 27 53.22 39.92 22.68
CA ALA A 27 54.62 40.23 22.58
C ALA A 27 54.95 41.41 23.51
N GLU A 28 56.17 41.27 24.09
CA GLU A 28 57.09 42.26 24.51
C GLU A 28 57.04 42.89 25.91
N GLY A 29 58.17 42.69 26.58
CA GLY A 29 58.66 43.45 27.68
C GLY A 29 59.76 42.73 28.48
N ALA A 30 60.98 42.61 27.94
CA ALA A 30 62.12 42.26 28.77
C ALA A 30 62.62 43.47 29.53
N PRO A 31 63.14 43.32 30.79
CA PRO A 31 64.58 43.53 30.97
C PRO A 31 65.31 42.52 31.91
N ALA A 32 66.54 42.30 31.51
CA ALA A 32 67.75 42.01 32.22
C ALA A 32 67.81 41.08 33.44
N ALA A 33 68.71 40.16 33.31
CA ALA A 33 69.31 39.22 34.23
C ALA A 33 69.52 39.67 35.66
N ASP A 34 69.15 38.75 36.56
CA ASP A 34 69.96 38.59 37.78
C ASP A 34 70.04 37.07 38.12
N THR A 35 71.28 36.66 38.35
CA THR A 35 71.68 35.26 38.68
C THR A 35 71.27 34.95 40.12
N LEU A 36 70.45 33.90 40.29
CA LEU A 36 70.31 33.18 41.55
C LEU A 36 70.02 31.69 41.35
N GLU A 37 70.93 30.91 41.89
CA GLU A 37 70.89 29.56 42.42
C GLU A 37 69.83 28.61 41.87
N GLU A 38 70.36 27.57 41.26
CA GLU A 38 69.71 26.31 40.87
C GLU A 38 69.17 25.60 42.14
N ALA A 39 67.93 25.88 42.49
CA ALA A 39 67.16 25.01 43.36
C ALA A 39 66.63 23.90 42.55
N ALA A 40 67.01 22.65 42.85
CA ALA A 40 66.49 21.43 42.24
C ALA A 40 64.93 21.49 42.25
N GLN A 41 64.35 21.64 41.07
CA GLN A 41 62.92 21.44 40.92
C GLN A 41 62.59 19.99 41.30
N PRO A 42 61.56 19.76 42.11
CA PRO A 42 61.06 18.43 42.28
C PRO A 42 60.58 17.93 40.90
N THR A 43 61.17 16.84 40.44
CA THR A 43 60.64 16.10 39.29
C THR A 43 59.27 15.59 39.69
N THR A 44 58.23 16.35 39.39
CA THR A 44 56.89 15.83 39.37
C THR A 44 56.86 14.80 38.23
N VAL A 45 56.88 13.54 38.60
CA VAL A 45 56.54 12.45 37.66
C VAL A 45 55.13 12.73 37.21
N GLU A 46 54.98 13.13 35.98
CA GLU A 46 53.67 13.42 35.41
C GLU A 46 52.89 12.12 35.39
N LYS A 47 51.75 12.05 36.11
CA LYS A 47 50.90 10.89 36.18
C LYS A 47 50.35 10.55 34.79
N THR A 48 50.33 9.27 34.44
CA THR A 48 49.60 8.78 33.25
C THR A 48 48.12 8.97 33.42
N LEU A 49 47.32 8.99 32.33
CA LEU A 49 45.87 9.06 32.41
C LEU A 49 45.30 7.90 33.21
N ALA A 50 45.87 6.69 33.11
CA ALA A 50 45.45 5.52 33.88
C ALA A 50 45.62 5.75 35.40
N GLU A 51 46.78 6.37 35.83
CA GLU A 51 46.98 6.71 37.23
C GLU A 51 46.05 7.82 37.70
N MET A 52 45.77 8.85 36.86
CA MET A 52 44.78 9.87 37.16
C MET A 52 43.37 9.25 37.34
N PHE A 53 42.98 8.31 36.50
CA PHE A 53 41.70 7.62 36.65
C PHE A 53 41.63 6.74 37.87
N ALA A 54 42.69 6.07 38.25
CA ALA A 54 42.77 5.23 39.44
C ALA A 54 42.62 6.03 40.75
N ASP A 55 43.12 7.23 40.78
CA ASP A 55 43.09 8.12 41.96
C ASP A 55 41.75 8.90 42.02
N ALA A 56 41.00 9.00 40.95
CA ALA A 56 39.79 9.80 40.86
C ALA A 56 38.64 9.21 41.70
N GLN A 57 37.89 10.09 42.34
CA GLN A 57 36.71 9.73 43.12
C GLN A 57 35.46 9.67 42.22
N ASP A 58 34.45 8.94 42.69
CA ASP A 58 33.16 8.90 41.98
C ASP A 58 32.53 10.28 41.85
N GLY A 59 32.12 10.64 40.64
CA GLY A 59 31.60 11.95 40.28
C GLY A 59 32.66 13.05 40.03
N GLU A 60 33.96 12.74 40.15
CA GLU A 60 35.03 13.72 39.94
C GLU A 60 35.18 14.12 38.47
N THR A 61 35.56 15.38 38.24
CA THR A 61 35.96 15.89 36.92
C THR A 61 37.46 16.16 36.91
N LEU A 62 38.17 15.39 36.10
CA LEU A 62 39.56 15.58 35.76
C LEU A 62 39.66 16.54 34.58
N ARG A 63 40.61 17.46 34.60
CA ARG A 63 40.84 18.43 33.52
C ARG A 63 42.27 18.32 33.00
N LEU A 64 42.44 18.30 31.69
CA LEU A 64 43.76 18.37 31.08
C LEU A 64 44.24 19.80 31.04
N GLU A 65 45.52 19.98 31.31
CA GLU A 65 46.21 21.30 31.25
C GLU A 65 47.15 21.38 30.05
N GLN A 66 47.39 20.24 29.33
CA GLN A 66 48.23 20.14 28.15
C GLN A 66 47.89 18.94 27.30
N ASP A 67 48.44 18.87 26.08
CA ASP A 67 48.32 17.72 25.21
C ASP A 67 49.01 16.48 25.80
N VAL A 68 48.43 15.31 25.62
CA VAL A 68 48.93 14.04 26.16
C VAL A 68 49.22 13.05 25.01
N THR A 69 50.37 12.36 25.04
CA THR A 69 50.67 11.25 24.15
C THR A 69 50.66 9.94 24.93
N VAL A 70 49.83 9.00 24.49
CA VAL A 70 49.67 7.68 25.08
C VAL A 70 50.52 6.66 24.28
N THR A 71 51.62 6.18 24.89
CA THR A 71 52.56 5.28 24.27
C THR A 71 52.46 3.84 24.77
N GLY A 72 52.13 3.67 26.05
CA GLY A 72 51.87 2.35 26.65
C GLY A 72 50.47 1.83 26.29
N GLN A 73 50.32 0.52 26.30
CA GLN A 73 49.04 -0.12 25.90
C GLN A 73 47.88 0.17 26.92
N GLU A 74 48.21 0.47 28.16
CA GLU A 74 47.28 0.67 29.26
C GLU A 74 47.33 2.07 29.88
N ASP A 75 48.17 2.95 29.33
CA ASP A 75 48.43 4.30 29.90
C ASP A 75 47.21 5.22 29.92
N ALA A 76 46.13 4.85 29.20
CA ALA A 76 44.86 5.55 29.21
C ALA A 76 43.68 4.62 29.44
N ASP A 77 43.87 3.55 30.21
CA ASP A 77 42.80 2.64 30.61
C ASP A 77 42.05 3.19 31.82
N TYR A 78 40.74 3.42 31.63
CA TYR A 78 39.85 3.71 32.74
C TYR A 78 39.34 2.38 33.32
N LYS A 79 39.74 2.05 34.55
CA LYS A 79 39.38 0.81 35.28
C LYS A 79 38.67 1.07 36.60
N ASN A 80 38.22 2.32 36.83
CA ASN A 80 37.48 2.70 38.04
C ASN A 80 36.01 2.16 37.95
N SER A 81 35.42 1.85 39.09
CA SER A 81 34.03 1.39 39.16
C SER A 81 32.99 2.49 39.23
N GLY A 82 33.43 3.73 39.52
CA GLY A 82 32.56 4.92 39.59
C GLY A 82 32.36 5.60 38.24
N THR A 83 31.83 6.82 38.30
CA THR A 83 31.70 7.71 37.14
C THR A 83 32.73 8.82 37.25
N VAL A 84 33.59 8.99 36.25
CA VAL A 84 34.58 10.05 36.18
C VAL A 84 34.41 10.81 34.88
N THR A 85 34.53 12.13 34.92
CA THR A 85 34.51 13.01 33.76
C THR A 85 35.93 13.45 33.43
N LEU A 86 36.37 13.33 32.19
CA LEU A 86 37.62 13.87 31.67
C LEU A 86 37.28 15.05 30.73
N ASP A 87 37.48 16.29 31.21
CA ASP A 87 37.44 17.49 30.38
C ASP A 87 38.79 17.69 29.71
N LEU A 88 38.85 17.52 28.40
CA LEU A 88 40.07 17.73 27.63
C LEU A 88 40.45 19.22 27.54
N ASN A 89 39.55 20.14 27.92
CA ASN A 89 39.83 21.59 27.97
C ASN A 89 40.41 22.15 26.66
N GLY A 90 40.01 21.59 25.53
CA GLY A 90 40.52 21.90 24.18
C GLY A 90 41.82 21.19 23.80
N HIS A 91 42.42 20.44 24.71
CA HIS A 91 43.66 19.69 24.46
C HIS A 91 43.42 18.39 23.66
N THR A 92 44.56 17.80 23.22
CA THR A 92 44.56 16.60 22.39
C THR A 92 45.21 15.42 23.14
N ILE A 93 44.49 14.28 23.12
CA ILE A 93 45.12 12.96 23.42
C ILE A 93 45.54 12.33 22.13
N THR A 94 46.85 12.00 22.02
CA THR A 94 47.41 11.28 20.85
C THR A 94 47.73 9.85 21.21
N GLY A 95 47.07 8.89 20.61
CA GLY A 95 47.43 7.47 20.71
C GLY A 95 48.61 7.14 19.78
N ASP A 96 49.73 6.72 20.34
CA ASP A 96 50.92 6.28 19.65
C ASP A 96 51.33 4.87 20.15
N ASN A 97 50.33 4.01 20.33
CA ASN A 97 50.47 2.63 20.77
C ASN A 97 49.88 1.68 19.72
N LYS A 98 50.06 0.37 19.90
CA LYS A 98 49.55 -0.67 18.99
C LYS A 98 48.14 -1.19 19.39
N ASN A 99 47.45 -0.49 20.26
CA ASN A 99 46.18 -0.92 20.79
C ASN A 99 45.10 0.16 20.55
N ILE A 100 44.37 0.60 21.56
CA ILE A 100 43.36 1.64 21.52
C ILE A 100 43.89 2.83 22.33
N ALA A 101 43.75 4.05 21.80
CA ALA A 101 44.32 5.22 22.42
C ALA A 101 43.74 5.50 23.80
N LEU A 102 42.43 5.27 23.98
CA LEU A 102 41.75 5.41 25.26
C LEU A 102 40.65 4.36 25.43
N ARG A 103 40.58 3.69 26.59
CA ARG A 103 39.62 2.63 26.85
C ARG A 103 38.92 2.77 28.19
N ALA A 104 37.61 2.47 28.22
CA ALA A 104 36.88 2.14 29.44
C ALA A 104 36.77 0.62 29.59
N ILE A 105 37.25 0.06 30.70
CA ILE A 105 37.31 -1.38 30.94
C ILE A 105 36.69 -1.73 32.28
N GLY A 106 35.65 -2.56 32.27
CA GLY A 106 35.05 -3.12 33.49
C GLY A 106 36.04 -4.04 34.23
N THR A 107 35.97 -4.04 35.53
CA THR A 107 36.77 -4.84 36.46
C THR A 107 35.87 -5.71 37.33
N GLU A 108 36.46 -6.61 38.11
CA GLU A 108 35.74 -7.39 39.14
C GLU A 108 35.07 -6.48 40.21
N ALA A 109 35.62 -5.26 40.40
CA ALA A 109 35.07 -4.26 41.32
C ALA A 109 33.80 -3.56 40.79
N GLY A 110 33.49 -3.70 39.50
CA GLY A 110 32.31 -3.14 38.88
C GLY A 110 32.54 -2.55 37.51
N LYS A 111 31.45 -2.07 36.89
CA LYS A 111 31.40 -1.44 35.56
C LYS A 111 31.28 0.07 35.73
N GLY A 112 32.38 0.80 35.54
CA GLY A 112 32.38 2.25 35.66
C GLY A 112 31.96 2.96 34.38
N THR A 113 31.77 4.28 34.50
CA THR A 113 31.47 5.17 33.36
C THR A 113 32.53 6.25 33.23
N LEU A 114 33.20 6.29 32.09
CA LEU A 114 34.08 7.40 31.75
C LEU A 114 33.33 8.35 30.80
N LYS A 115 33.24 9.61 31.19
CA LYS A 115 32.73 10.71 30.36
C LYS A 115 33.88 11.55 29.84
N ILE A 116 33.89 11.83 28.54
CA ILE A 116 34.92 12.65 27.91
C ILE A 116 34.29 13.80 27.13
N THR A 117 34.82 15.00 27.30
CA THR A 117 34.28 16.17 26.64
C THR A 117 35.36 17.17 26.23
N ASN A 118 35.00 18.06 25.30
CA ASN A 118 35.68 19.33 25.04
C ASN A 118 37.14 19.16 24.55
N GLY A 119 37.39 18.37 23.48
CA GLY A 119 38.76 18.25 22.92
C GLY A 119 38.86 17.25 21.79
N THR A 120 40.09 16.80 21.54
CA THR A 120 40.39 15.89 20.44
C THR A 120 41.08 14.62 20.94
N ILE A 121 40.66 13.48 20.42
CA ILE A 121 41.44 12.25 20.55
C ILE A 121 41.83 11.79 19.13
N LYS A 122 43.11 11.61 18.89
CA LYS A 122 43.66 11.16 17.60
C LYS A 122 44.55 9.96 17.73
N THR A 123 44.71 9.23 16.63
CA THR A 123 45.61 8.07 16.57
C THR A 123 46.67 8.26 15.51
N ASN A 124 47.88 7.78 15.80
CA ASN A 124 48.89 7.58 14.81
C ASN A 124 48.66 6.26 14.03
N SER A 125 49.33 6.07 12.89
CA SER A 125 49.09 4.96 11.96
C SER A 125 49.29 3.54 12.53
N GLY A 126 49.95 3.42 13.68
CA GLY A 126 50.18 2.15 14.36
C GLY A 126 49.14 1.75 15.39
N THR A 127 48.25 2.65 15.75
CA THR A 127 47.21 2.44 16.78
C THR A 127 45.98 1.76 16.17
N TYR A 128 45.37 0.80 16.88
CA TYR A 128 44.25 0.03 16.33
C TYR A 128 42.93 0.81 16.26
N CYS A 129 42.50 1.42 17.38
CA CYS A 129 41.31 2.25 17.41
C CYS A 129 41.50 3.53 18.24
N THR A 130 40.69 4.55 17.98
CA THR A 130 40.78 5.81 18.75
C THR A 130 40.22 5.64 20.16
N VAL A 131 39.01 5.16 20.30
CA VAL A 131 38.39 4.91 21.63
C VAL A 131 37.71 3.55 21.68
N GLY A 132 37.60 2.98 22.90
CA GLY A 132 36.92 1.71 23.08
C GLY A 132 36.31 1.52 24.46
N ALA A 133 35.29 0.66 24.54
CA ALA A 133 34.69 0.23 25.82
C ALA A 133 34.52 -1.29 25.83
N LYS A 134 34.85 -1.92 26.96
CA LYS A 134 34.65 -3.36 27.22
C LYS A 134 34.16 -3.55 28.65
N ASP A 135 33.00 -4.16 28.81
CA ASP A 135 32.38 -4.36 30.13
C ASP A 135 32.23 -3.07 30.97
N ALA A 136 32.22 -1.90 30.33
CA ALA A 136 32.13 -0.56 30.94
C ALA A 136 31.38 0.40 30.03
N ALA A 137 31.07 1.60 30.54
CA ALA A 137 30.45 2.65 29.76
C ALA A 137 31.46 3.77 29.40
N LEU A 138 31.35 4.30 28.17
CA LEU A 138 32.10 5.45 27.69
C LEU A 138 31.11 6.45 27.07
N GLU A 139 31.06 7.67 27.60
CA GLU A 139 30.26 8.74 27.03
C GLU A 139 31.17 9.83 26.44
N LEU A 140 31.00 10.14 25.15
CA LEU A 140 31.70 11.25 24.49
C LEU A 140 30.72 12.35 24.12
N SER A 141 31.05 13.60 24.47
CA SER A 141 30.23 14.73 24.11
C SER A 141 31.08 15.93 23.66
N ASP A 142 30.63 16.61 22.60
CA ASP A 142 31.28 17.78 22.02
C ASP A 142 32.79 17.52 21.74
N MET A 143 33.08 16.42 21.05
CA MET A 143 34.40 15.85 20.84
C MET A 143 34.78 15.76 19.38
N ARG A 144 36.10 15.76 19.13
CA ARG A 144 36.69 15.40 17.83
C ARG A 144 37.48 14.10 17.92
N LEU A 145 37.26 13.21 16.98
CA LEU A 145 38.04 11.96 16.82
C LEU A 145 38.74 11.98 15.45
N GLU A 146 40.05 11.68 15.43
CA GLU A 146 40.85 11.59 14.21
C GLU A 146 41.52 10.21 14.15
N ASN A 147 41.05 9.37 13.25
CA ASN A 147 41.60 8.04 13.06
C ASN A 147 42.46 7.94 11.79
N SER A 148 43.77 7.72 11.98
CA SER A 148 44.76 7.56 10.91
C SER A 148 45.12 6.09 10.66
N THR A 149 44.43 5.14 11.30
CA THR A 149 44.74 3.70 11.15
C THR A 149 44.20 3.13 9.85
N ALA A 150 44.87 2.11 9.32
CA ALA A 150 44.43 1.41 8.11
C ALA A 150 43.36 0.33 8.39
N TYR A 151 43.39 -0.30 9.57
CA TYR A 151 42.58 -1.48 9.87
C TYR A 151 41.60 -1.33 11.03
N GLY A 152 41.71 -0.25 11.80
CA GLY A 152 40.89 -0.03 12.99
C GLY A 152 39.71 0.87 12.70
N CYS A 153 39.05 1.31 13.77
CA CYS A 153 37.91 2.24 13.70
C CYS A 153 38.09 3.40 14.70
N SER A 154 37.35 4.47 14.51
CA SER A 154 37.35 5.57 15.49
C SER A 154 36.78 5.13 16.83
N VAL A 155 35.70 4.33 16.83
CA VAL A 155 34.95 3.91 18.01
C VAL A 155 34.72 2.40 17.98
N LYS A 156 35.05 1.70 19.09
CA LYS A 156 34.83 0.24 19.19
C LYS A 156 34.21 -0.16 20.52
N ALA A 157 32.99 -0.69 20.47
CA ALA A 157 32.34 -1.30 21.62
C ALA A 157 32.50 -2.81 21.60
N PHE A 158 33.24 -3.36 22.55
CA PHE A 158 33.41 -4.80 22.75
C PHE A 158 32.30 -5.37 23.63
N ALA A 159 32.24 -6.67 23.76
CA ALA A 159 31.23 -7.36 24.57
C ALA A 159 31.06 -6.71 25.97
N GLY A 160 29.85 -6.47 26.38
CA GLY A 160 29.49 -5.80 27.61
C GLY A 160 29.81 -4.29 27.69
N GLY A 161 30.46 -3.73 26.67
CA GLY A 161 30.76 -2.29 26.58
C GLY A 161 29.61 -1.50 25.99
N THR A 162 29.36 -0.28 26.50
CA THR A 162 28.41 0.68 25.93
C THR A 162 29.11 1.99 25.64
N ILE A 163 28.87 2.56 24.46
CA ILE A 163 29.45 3.85 24.08
C ILE A 163 28.32 4.78 23.63
N ASP A 164 28.20 5.94 24.26
CA ASP A 164 27.29 7.01 23.88
C ASP A 164 28.07 8.16 23.23
N LEU A 165 27.65 8.56 22.03
CA LEU A 165 28.27 9.60 21.22
C LEU A 165 27.29 10.76 21.04
N LYS A 166 27.59 11.94 21.58
CA LYS A 166 26.75 13.14 21.49
C LYS A 166 27.53 14.30 20.88
N LYS A 167 27.15 14.72 19.68
CA LYS A 167 27.85 15.78 18.91
C LYS A 167 29.35 15.48 18.73
N VAL A 168 29.65 14.26 18.37
CA VAL A 168 31.02 13.82 18.07
C VAL A 168 31.29 14.01 16.58
N CYS A 169 32.40 14.69 16.27
CA CYS A 169 32.91 14.84 14.91
C CYS A 169 34.07 13.85 14.69
N SER A 170 33.88 12.85 13.87
CA SER A 170 34.92 11.85 13.58
C SER A 170 35.36 11.88 12.13
N THR A 171 36.69 11.84 11.92
CA THR A 171 37.30 11.61 10.61
C THR A 171 38.18 10.37 10.65
N SER A 172 37.96 9.44 9.72
CA SER A 172 38.85 8.31 9.49
C SER A 172 39.34 8.31 8.05
N GLN A 173 40.62 7.95 7.85
CA GLN A 173 41.19 7.90 6.51
C GLN A 173 40.87 6.59 5.82
N THR A 174 41.44 5.48 6.24
CA THR A 174 41.23 4.19 5.62
C THR A 174 40.57 3.16 6.54
N GLY A 175 40.52 3.44 7.85
CA GLY A 175 39.82 2.62 8.83
C GLY A 175 38.34 2.94 8.90
N GLY A 176 37.60 2.23 9.74
CA GLY A 176 36.15 2.41 9.96
C GLY A 176 35.81 3.61 10.86
N GLY A 177 34.57 4.02 10.86
CA GLY A 177 34.03 4.99 11.80
C GLY A 177 33.71 4.34 13.15
N VAL A 178 32.64 3.56 13.21
CA VAL A 178 32.10 2.89 14.41
C VAL A 178 32.01 1.39 14.20
N GLU A 179 32.42 0.61 15.20
CA GLU A 179 32.15 -0.83 15.24
C GLU A 179 31.61 -1.25 16.62
N ALA A 180 30.41 -1.81 16.64
CA ALA A 180 29.87 -2.52 17.79
C ALA A 180 30.24 -4.02 17.67
N ALA A 181 31.36 -4.42 18.31
CA ALA A 181 31.88 -5.78 18.28
C ALA A 181 31.38 -6.56 19.52
N GLY A 182 30.11 -6.90 19.55
CA GLY A 182 29.46 -7.53 20.69
C GLY A 182 29.00 -6.57 21.80
N GLY A 183 29.29 -5.27 21.69
CA GLY A 183 28.82 -4.21 22.58
C GLY A 183 27.74 -3.34 21.93
N THR A 184 27.43 -2.21 22.57
CA THR A 184 26.41 -1.27 22.10
C THR A 184 27.02 0.11 21.84
N VAL A 185 26.66 0.76 20.73
CA VAL A 185 26.98 2.15 20.45
C VAL A 185 25.69 2.91 20.15
N ASN A 186 25.45 4.00 20.89
CA ASN A 186 24.35 4.92 20.67
C ASN A 186 24.88 6.25 20.13
N ILE A 187 24.30 6.75 19.05
CA ILE A 187 24.81 7.90 18.32
C ILE A 187 23.73 8.98 18.24
N TYR A 188 24.06 10.18 18.74
CA TYR A 188 23.18 11.35 18.76
C TYR A 188 23.87 12.53 18.07
N ASP A 189 23.25 13.11 17.04
CA ASP A 189 23.68 14.33 16.34
C ASP A 189 25.19 14.39 16.00
N SER A 190 25.77 13.27 15.63
CA SER A 190 27.20 13.14 15.42
C SER A 190 27.55 13.07 13.92
N THR A 191 28.79 13.44 13.57
CA THR A 191 29.25 13.41 12.18
C THR A 191 30.43 12.45 12.03
N PHE A 192 30.30 11.49 11.12
CA PHE A 192 31.35 10.54 10.81
C PHE A 192 31.69 10.60 9.32
N THR A 193 32.95 10.92 9.02
CA THR A 193 33.46 10.99 7.64
C THR A 193 34.62 10.02 7.48
N GLN A 194 34.46 9.09 6.56
CA GLN A 194 35.49 8.14 6.16
C GLN A 194 35.91 8.46 4.72
N THR A 195 37.19 8.78 4.51
CA THR A 195 37.72 9.43 3.30
C THR A 195 38.60 8.57 2.42
N GLY A 196 38.77 7.30 2.72
CA GLY A 196 39.59 6.41 1.91
C GLY A 196 39.11 4.98 1.95
N TYR A 197 39.63 4.19 1.04
CA TYR A 197 39.31 2.77 0.93
C TYR A 197 40.59 1.93 1.16
N TYR A 198 40.50 1.00 2.05
CA TYR A 198 41.54 -0.01 2.24
C TYR A 198 41.03 -1.42 1.89
N ASP A 199 39.95 -1.83 2.53
CA ASP A 199 39.30 -3.12 2.31
C ASP A 199 37.81 -3.06 2.80
N HIS A 200 37.17 -4.22 2.99
CA HIS A 200 35.84 -4.34 3.51
C HIS A 200 35.64 -3.77 4.93
N ASN A 201 36.72 -3.49 5.69
CA ASN A 201 36.63 -2.88 7.02
C ASN A 201 36.51 -1.35 6.96
N SER A 202 36.69 -0.73 5.80
CA SER A 202 36.46 0.71 5.61
C SER A 202 34.97 1.03 5.56
N VAL A 203 34.28 0.89 6.68
CA VAL A 203 32.83 1.04 6.85
C VAL A 203 32.53 2.17 7.81
N ASN A 204 31.51 2.96 7.55
CA ASN A 204 31.20 4.05 8.47
C ASN A 204 30.59 3.54 9.79
N LEU A 205 29.57 2.72 9.73
CA LEU A 205 28.93 2.10 10.90
C LEU A 205 28.85 0.58 10.73
N ALA A 206 29.38 -0.16 11.68
CA ALA A 206 29.39 -1.62 11.63
C ALA A 206 28.87 -2.27 12.92
N ALA A 207 28.19 -3.40 12.79
CA ALA A 207 27.86 -4.30 13.87
C ALA A 207 28.47 -5.68 13.61
N SER A 208 29.00 -6.32 14.67
CA SER A 208 29.66 -7.62 14.61
C SER A 208 29.58 -8.36 15.96
N GLY A 209 30.14 -9.56 16.03
CA GLY A 209 30.24 -10.33 17.28
C GLY A 209 28.92 -10.91 17.77
N GLY A 210 27.93 -11.04 16.90
CA GLY A 210 26.61 -11.65 17.17
C GLY A 210 25.64 -10.77 17.97
N THR A 211 26.13 -10.07 18.98
CA THR A 211 25.34 -9.20 19.86
C THR A 211 25.66 -7.72 19.71
N GLY A 212 26.56 -7.37 18.79
CA GLY A 212 26.90 -5.97 18.53
C GLY A 212 25.68 -5.16 18.05
N THR A 213 25.45 -4.00 18.68
CA THR A 213 24.30 -3.16 18.38
C THR A 213 24.72 -1.71 18.14
N VAL A 214 24.30 -1.13 17.02
CA VAL A 214 24.45 0.30 16.73
C VAL A 214 23.07 0.93 16.67
N ASN A 215 22.82 1.95 17.49
CA ASN A 215 21.60 2.74 17.46
C ASN A 215 21.93 4.17 17.00
N VAL A 216 21.28 4.64 15.93
CA VAL A 216 21.50 5.96 15.35
C VAL A 216 20.23 6.79 15.53
N TYR A 217 20.30 7.81 16.37
CA TYR A 217 19.21 8.74 16.65
C TYR A 217 19.30 10.05 15.86
N GLY A 218 20.37 10.25 15.08
CA GLY A 218 20.61 11.38 14.22
C GLY A 218 22.08 11.56 13.89
N GLY A 219 22.35 12.42 12.92
CA GLY A 219 23.72 12.76 12.51
C GLY A 219 23.96 12.61 11.01
N SER A 220 25.25 12.73 10.63
CA SER A 220 25.66 12.64 9.22
C SER A 220 26.83 11.66 9.03
N PHE A 221 26.64 10.71 8.15
CA PHE A 221 27.55 9.59 7.95
C PHE A 221 27.93 9.47 6.47
N THR A 222 29.18 9.83 6.14
CA THR A 222 29.69 9.79 4.78
C THR A 222 30.86 8.83 4.70
N SER A 223 30.85 7.92 3.76
CA SER A 223 31.92 6.96 3.49
C SER A 223 32.27 6.93 2.01
N GLU A 224 33.53 6.76 1.66
CA GLU A 224 33.96 6.40 0.31
C GLU A 224 33.79 4.91 0.01
N ASN A 225 33.38 4.11 1.00
CA ASN A 225 33.06 2.70 0.86
C ASN A 225 31.61 2.43 1.32
N TYR A 226 31.42 1.58 2.35
CA TYR A 226 30.09 1.17 2.83
C TYR A 226 29.56 2.12 3.91
N GLY A 227 28.24 2.31 3.94
CA GLY A 227 27.55 3.08 4.98
C GLY A 227 27.30 2.25 6.25
N LEU A 228 26.23 1.47 6.25
CA LEU A 228 25.80 0.57 7.31
C LEU A 228 26.18 -0.87 6.93
N TYR A 229 26.91 -1.57 7.77
CA TYR A 229 27.34 -2.93 7.45
C TYR A 229 27.26 -3.88 8.64
N ILE A 230 26.58 -4.99 8.50
CA ILE A 230 26.67 -6.10 9.44
C ILE A 230 27.64 -7.14 8.90
N PHE A 231 28.72 -7.35 9.64
CA PHE A 231 29.78 -8.31 9.28
C PHE A 231 29.35 -9.76 9.50
N SER A 232 30.15 -10.66 9.00
CA SER A 232 29.95 -12.11 8.94
C SER A 232 29.51 -12.81 10.23
N SER A 233 29.83 -12.24 11.39
CA SER A 233 29.42 -12.77 12.72
C SER A 233 28.07 -12.28 13.21
N GLY A 234 27.37 -11.43 12.44
CA GLY A 234 26.05 -10.92 12.80
C GLY A 234 26.05 -9.76 13.77
N GLY A 235 24.88 -9.16 13.96
CA GLY A 235 24.62 -8.02 14.84
C GLY A 235 23.34 -7.27 14.50
N THR A 236 23.16 -6.09 15.10
CA THR A 236 21.96 -5.27 14.89
C THR A 236 22.34 -3.81 14.61
N ILE A 237 21.69 -3.19 13.63
CA ILE A 237 21.77 -1.75 13.38
C ILE A 237 20.34 -1.18 13.37
N ASN A 238 20.07 -0.20 14.23
CA ASN A 238 18.80 0.51 14.29
C ASN A 238 19.03 1.97 13.90
N VAL A 239 18.33 2.45 12.89
CA VAL A 239 18.40 3.82 12.39
C VAL A 239 17.05 4.49 12.64
N TYR A 240 17.03 5.48 13.53
CA TYR A 240 15.84 6.28 13.80
C TYR A 240 15.80 7.56 12.96
N ASP A 241 16.98 8.18 12.72
CA ASP A 241 17.17 9.36 11.89
C ASP A 241 18.65 9.51 11.49
N GLY A 242 18.93 10.37 10.52
CA GLY A 242 20.28 10.70 10.07
C GLY A 242 20.43 10.69 8.56
N THR A 243 21.59 11.16 8.09
CA THR A 243 21.93 11.17 6.67
C THR A 243 23.10 10.22 6.39
N PHE A 244 22.90 9.26 5.50
CA PHE A 244 23.88 8.22 5.17
C PHE A 244 24.26 8.29 3.70
N LYS A 245 25.56 8.32 3.42
CA LYS A 245 26.07 8.31 2.06
C LYS A 245 27.20 7.31 1.93
N ALA A 246 27.04 6.36 1.03
CA ALA A 246 28.10 5.45 0.61
C ALA A 246 28.91 6.02 -0.55
N GLY A 247 30.05 5.39 -0.83
CA GLY A 247 30.87 5.68 -2.01
C GLY A 247 30.13 5.37 -3.31
N GLU A 248 30.63 5.89 -4.43
CA GLU A 248 30.10 5.60 -5.75
C GLU A 248 30.06 4.09 -5.99
N GLU A 249 28.92 3.58 -6.46
CA GLU A 249 28.66 2.15 -6.68
C GLU A 249 28.80 1.26 -5.42
N LYS A 250 28.85 1.83 -4.22
CA LYS A 250 28.93 1.10 -2.94
C LYS A 250 27.58 1.04 -2.24
N ALA A 251 27.46 0.08 -1.33
CA ALA A 251 26.22 -0.09 -0.58
C ALA A 251 26.15 0.86 0.62
N VAL A 252 25.02 1.57 0.72
CA VAL A 252 24.66 2.32 1.93
C VAL A 252 24.11 1.40 3.01
N VAL A 253 23.51 0.27 2.61
CA VAL A 253 23.03 -0.80 3.51
C VAL A 253 23.58 -2.13 3.00
N LYS A 254 24.34 -2.83 3.86
CA LYS A 254 24.96 -4.14 3.53
C LYS A 254 24.86 -5.11 4.70
N ALA A 255 24.54 -6.35 4.41
CA ALA A 255 24.66 -7.47 5.34
C ALA A 255 25.21 -8.70 4.62
N ASP A 256 26.23 -9.32 5.21
CA ASP A 256 26.89 -10.50 4.65
C ASP A 256 27.36 -11.44 5.77
N LEU A 257 26.59 -12.50 6.02
CA LEU A 257 26.87 -13.48 7.08
C LEU A 257 27.71 -14.66 6.56
N ASP A 258 28.72 -15.04 7.35
CA ASP A 258 29.46 -16.31 7.14
C ASP A 258 28.93 -17.41 8.09
N LEU A 259 27.87 -18.07 7.66
CA LEU A 259 27.24 -19.15 8.44
C LEU A 259 28.10 -20.42 8.56
N ASN A 260 29.18 -20.56 7.78
CA ASN A 260 30.12 -21.64 7.96
C ASN A 260 30.98 -21.42 9.21
N SER A 261 31.44 -20.19 9.42
CA SER A 261 32.25 -19.83 10.60
C SER A 261 31.36 -19.45 11.81
N TYR A 262 30.16 -18.94 11.57
CA TYR A 262 29.21 -18.46 12.60
C TYR A 262 27.81 -19.01 12.34
N PRO A 263 27.55 -20.31 12.66
CA PRO A 263 26.29 -20.98 12.26
C PRO A 263 25.00 -20.43 12.90
N THR A 264 25.12 -19.61 13.95
CA THR A 264 24.00 -18.99 14.65
C THR A 264 23.96 -17.46 14.48
N ALA A 265 24.75 -16.92 13.54
CA ALA A 265 24.78 -15.48 13.30
C ALA A 265 23.46 -15.02 12.69
N THR A 266 22.95 -13.90 13.16
CA THR A 266 21.81 -13.18 12.57
C THR A 266 22.20 -11.74 12.30
N ALA A 267 21.69 -11.18 11.22
CA ALA A 267 21.83 -9.77 10.90
C ALA A 267 20.47 -9.09 10.92
N ASN A 268 20.32 -8.04 11.72
CA ASN A 268 19.08 -7.26 11.80
C ASN A 268 19.37 -5.80 11.48
N ILE A 269 18.75 -5.26 10.44
CA ILE A 269 18.85 -3.84 10.07
C ILE A 269 17.44 -3.26 10.09
N ASN A 270 17.18 -2.37 11.05
CA ASN A 270 15.89 -1.72 11.23
C ASN A 270 16.04 -0.23 10.92
N ILE A 271 15.32 0.27 9.91
CA ILE A 271 15.38 1.67 9.48
C ILE A 271 13.99 2.29 9.67
N TYR A 272 13.89 3.17 10.67
CA TYR A 272 12.67 3.88 11.03
C TYR A 272 12.58 5.26 10.38
N GLY A 273 13.72 5.81 9.88
CA GLY A 273 13.79 7.13 9.26
C GLY A 273 15.17 7.46 8.71
N GLY A 274 15.35 8.73 8.32
CA GLY A 274 16.61 9.26 7.78
C GLY A 274 16.70 9.17 6.26
N ASP A 275 17.81 9.73 5.74
CA ASP A 275 18.09 9.82 4.30
C ASP A 275 19.29 8.95 3.93
N SER A 276 19.11 8.00 3.05
CA SER A 276 20.14 7.06 2.59
C SER A 276 20.43 7.24 1.11
N ASN A 277 21.72 7.29 0.75
CA ASN A 277 22.17 7.41 -0.63
C ASN A 277 23.27 6.37 -0.93
N GLY A 278 22.95 5.43 -1.81
CA GLY A 278 23.81 4.33 -2.23
C GLY A 278 23.05 3.03 -2.39
N LYS A 279 23.71 1.99 -2.88
CA LYS A 279 23.10 0.69 -3.14
C LYS A 279 22.64 -0.01 -1.86
N ILE A 280 21.62 -0.85 -2.01
CA ILE A 280 21.21 -1.83 -0.99
C ILE A 280 21.74 -3.20 -1.47
N ASP A 281 22.65 -3.80 -0.69
CA ASP A 281 23.32 -5.07 -0.99
C ASP A 281 23.11 -6.04 0.18
N ILE A 282 22.03 -6.78 0.12
CA ILE A 282 21.60 -7.69 1.17
C ILE A 282 21.69 -9.12 0.66
N ALA A 283 22.41 -9.97 1.38
CA ALA A 283 22.48 -11.39 1.07
C ALA A 283 21.11 -12.05 1.24
N ASP A 284 20.70 -12.84 0.24
CA ASP A 284 19.48 -13.66 0.30
C ASP A 284 19.71 -14.87 1.20
N LYS A 285 19.55 -14.67 2.51
CA LYS A 285 19.70 -15.67 3.56
C LYS A 285 18.60 -15.48 4.60
N GLU A 286 18.05 -16.57 5.10
CA GLU A 286 16.99 -16.57 6.10
C GLU A 286 17.38 -15.83 7.40
N GLU A 287 18.65 -15.81 7.73
CA GLU A 287 19.20 -15.18 8.93
C GLU A 287 19.47 -13.67 8.77
N VAL A 288 19.21 -13.11 7.60
CA VAL A 288 19.37 -11.68 7.32
C VAL A 288 18.01 -11.00 7.26
N HIS A 289 17.73 -10.15 8.23
CA HIS A 289 16.45 -9.43 8.34
C HIS A 289 16.70 -7.94 8.11
N VAL A 290 15.99 -7.37 7.14
CA VAL A 290 15.95 -5.93 6.89
C VAL A 290 14.52 -5.47 6.95
N GLU A 291 14.24 -4.49 7.82
CA GLU A 291 12.92 -3.91 7.97
C GLU A 291 13.00 -2.39 7.87
N ILE A 292 12.32 -1.82 6.87
CA ILE A 292 12.28 -0.38 6.62
C ILE A 292 10.85 0.10 6.87
N THR A 293 10.67 0.95 7.87
CA THR A 293 9.36 1.55 8.19
C THR A 293 9.27 3.02 7.80
N GLY A 294 10.42 3.67 7.51
CA GLY A 294 10.46 5.07 7.14
C GLY A 294 11.76 5.48 6.48
N GLY A 295 11.82 6.71 5.99
CA GLY A 295 13.02 7.31 5.41
C GLY A 295 13.00 7.46 3.90
N THR A 296 14.10 8.04 3.38
CA THR A 296 14.30 8.34 1.96
C THR A 296 15.54 7.61 1.44
N PHE A 297 15.43 6.98 0.27
CA PHE A 297 16.49 6.13 -0.30
C PHE A 297 16.75 6.50 -1.74
N ALA A 298 17.91 7.05 -2.01
CA ALA A 298 18.39 7.39 -3.35
C ALA A 298 19.45 6.39 -3.83
N ASP A 299 19.55 6.20 -5.14
CA ASP A 299 20.59 5.38 -5.81
C ASP A 299 20.65 3.92 -5.30
N THR A 300 19.52 3.33 -4.90
CA THR A 300 19.45 2.00 -4.29
C THR A 300 19.88 0.87 -5.23
N GLY A 301 19.81 1.09 -6.54
CA GLY A 301 20.04 0.06 -7.57
C GLY A 301 18.92 -0.96 -7.72
N LEU A 302 17.77 -0.74 -7.09
CA LEU A 302 16.63 -1.65 -7.07
C LEU A 302 15.43 -1.07 -7.84
N THR A 303 14.55 -1.94 -8.34
CA THR A 303 13.19 -1.54 -8.74
C THR A 303 12.33 -1.30 -7.50
N LYS A 304 11.21 -0.60 -7.66
CA LYS A 304 10.26 -0.36 -6.56
C LYS A 304 9.78 -1.67 -5.91
N GLU A 305 9.49 -2.69 -6.73
CA GLU A 305 9.03 -4.00 -6.26
C GLU A 305 10.10 -4.71 -5.43
N ALA A 306 11.35 -4.71 -5.91
CA ALA A 306 12.48 -5.30 -5.17
C ALA A 306 12.77 -4.55 -3.87
N PHE A 307 12.69 -3.21 -3.89
CA PHE A 307 12.86 -2.38 -2.70
C PHE A 307 11.75 -2.62 -1.67
N SER A 308 10.50 -2.75 -2.14
CA SER A 308 9.33 -2.98 -1.26
C SER A 308 9.40 -4.29 -0.48
N ALA A 309 10.21 -5.25 -0.93
CA ALA A 309 10.45 -6.49 -0.19
C ALA A 309 11.17 -6.28 1.16
N TYR A 310 11.83 -5.15 1.33
CA TYR A 310 12.51 -4.77 2.58
C TYR A 310 11.66 -3.88 3.49
N THR A 311 10.46 -3.47 3.05
CA THR A 311 9.61 -2.56 3.85
C THR A 311 8.65 -3.34 4.74
N ALA A 312 8.38 -2.80 5.92
CA ALA A 312 7.47 -3.39 6.89
C ALA A 312 6.02 -3.43 6.36
N GLU A 313 5.26 -4.39 6.84
CA GLU A 313 3.82 -4.38 6.66
C GLU A 313 3.23 -3.10 7.29
N GLY A 314 2.23 -2.52 6.64
CA GLY A 314 1.66 -1.24 7.09
C GLY A 314 2.45 -0.01 6.64
N THR A 315 3.33 -0.14 5.64
CA THR A 315 4.05 0.98 5.01
C THR A 315 3.70 1.13 3.54
N VAL A 316 3.96 2.31 2.99
CA VAL A 316 3.86 2.59 1.56
C VAL A 316 5.18 3.12 1.02
N VAL A 317 5.57 2.62 -0.16
CA VAL A 317 6.72 3.12 -0.92
C VAL A 317 6.23 4.02 -2.04
N THR A 318 6.71 5.27 -2.05
CA THR A 318 6.52 6.19 -3.17
C THR A 318 7.84 6.40 -3.89
N GLU A 319 7.80 6.41 -5.23
CA GLU A 319 8.97 6.65 -6.07
C GLU A 319 8.89 8.05 -6.66
N GLY A 320 9.93 8.84 -6.42
CA GLY A 320 10.08 10.16 -7.00
C GLY A 320 10.54 10.12 -8.46
N PRO A 321 10.43 11.24 -9.19
CA PRO A 321 10.83 11.32 -10.61
C PRO A 321 12.34 11.15 -10.85
N ASP A 322 13.14 11.19 -9.79
CA ASP A 322 14.58 10.95 -9.78
C ASP A 322 14.96 9.51 -9.35
N GLY A 323 13.98 8.61 -9.20
CA GLY A 323 14.18 7.23 -8.75
C GLY A 323 14.40 7.10 -7.24
N THR A 324 14.17 8.16 -6.47
CA THR A 324 14.27 8.13 -5.01
C THR A 324 13.03 7.46 -4.41
N PHE A 325 13.21 6.49 -3.54
CA PHE A 325 12.13 5.86 -2.77
C PHE A 325 11.93 6.57 -1.44
N THR A 326 10.67 6.84 -1.10
CA THR A 326 10.28 7.32 0.23
C THR A 326 9.34 6.31 0.87
N VAL A 327 9.66 5.88 2.08
CA VAL A 327 8.86 4.95 2.90
C VAL A 327 8.17 5.73 4.00
N LYS A 328 6.88 5.48 4.18
CA LYS A 328 6.08 6.06 5.28
C LYS A 328 5.13 5.02 5.83
N GLU A 329 4.80 5.13 7.10
CA GLU A 329 3.66 4.39 7.66
C GLU A 329 2.37 4.76 6.94
N LEU A 330 1.49 3.78 6.78
CA LEU A 330 0.16 3.99 6.23
C LEU A 330 -0.73 4.69 7.26
N ASP A 331 -1.45 5.69 6.81
CA ASP A 331 -2.44 6.43 7.57
C ASP A 331 -3.66 6.77 6.69
N GLU A 332 -4.61 7.52 7.22
CA GLU A 332 -5.82 7.94 6.50
C GLU A 332 -5.55 8.78 5.24
N THR A 333 -4.35 9.40 5.12
CA THR A 333 -4.00 10.31 4.03
C THR A 333 -3.26 9.63 2.87
N ASN A 334 -2.59 8.53 3.13
CA ASN A 334 -1.75 7.83 2.17
C ASN A 334 -2.16 6.35 1.93
N GLY A 335 -3.01 5.78 2.77
CA GLY A 335 -3.60 4.46 2.58
C GLY A 335 -4.60 4.45 1.43
N VAL A 336 -4.74 3.32 0.72
CA VAL A 336 -5.76 3.10 -0.32
C VAL A 336 -7.07 2.66 0.32
N ALA A 337 -7.01 1.82 1.33
CA ALA A 337 -8.18 1.34 2.05
C ALA A 337 -7.90 1.17 3.55
N GLU A 338 -8.99 1.14 4.33
CA GLU A 338 -8.97 0.90 5.78
C GLU A 338 -9.91 -0.23 6.13
N VAL A 339 -9.52 -1.09 7.06
CA VAL A 339 -10.38 -2.09 7.70
C VAL A 339 -9.96 -2.29 9.15
N GLY A 340 -10.89 -2.22 10.08
CA GLY A 340 -10.63 -2.46 11.52
C GLY A 340 -9.60 -1.51 12.15
N GLY A 341 -9.47 -0.29 11.67
CA GLY A 341 -8.48 0.70 12.14
C GLY A 341 -7.07 0.51 11.57
N ARG A 342 -6.89 -0.39 10.59
CA ARG A 342 -5.62 -0.60 9.88
C ARG A 342 -5.71 -0.09 8.45
N TYR A 343 -4.64 0.52 7.98
CA TYR A 343 -4.53 1.07 6.64
C TYR A 343 -3.75 0.14 5.73
N TYR A 344 -4.14 0.10 4.46
CA TYR A 344 -3.56 -0.80 3.45
C TYR A 344 -3.18 -0.03 2.19
N ALA A 345 -2.06 -0.42 1.58
CA ALA A 345 -1.54 0.17 0.35
C ALA A 345 -2.29 -0.30 -0.92
N SER A 346 -3.17 -1.29 -0.81
CA SER A 346 -4.04 -1.74 -1.90
C SER A 346 -5.40 -2.19 -1.35
N LEU A 347 -6.44 -2.05 -2.17
CA LEU A 347 -7.78 -2.47 -1.80
C LEU A 347 -7.88 -3.99 -1.68
N GLN A 348 -7.20 -4.76 -2.57
CA GLN A 348 -7.19 -6.23 -2.47
C GLN A 348 -6.58 -6.71 -1.16
N LYS A 349 -5.48 -6.10 -0.70
CA LYS A 349 -4.90 -6.45 0.61
C LYS A 349 -5.86 -6.18 1.78
N ALA A 350 -6.61 -5.08 1.73
CA ALA A 350 -7.62 -4.80 2.73
C ALA A 350 -8.75 -5.85 2.71
N VAL A 351 -9.21 -6.25 1.52
CA VAL A 351 -10.20 -7.31 1.33
C VAL A 351 -9.71 -8.65 1.88
N ASP A 352 -8.45 -9.02 1.60
CA ASP A 352 -7.85 -10.30 2.04
C ASP A 352 -7.69 -10.37 3.56
N ASN A 353 -7.57 -9.22 4.23
CA ASN A 353 -7.41 -9.11 5.68
C ASN A 353 -8.70 -8.75 6.42
N ALA A 354 -9.80 -8.52 5.72
CA ALA A 354 -11.08 -8.23 6.34
C ALA A 354 -11.65 -9.46 7.05
N GLY A 355 -12.01 -9.31 8.31
CA GLY A 355 -12.74 -10.31 9.06
C GLY A 355 -14.19 -10.41 8.60
N LYS A 356 -14.87 -11.49 9.02
CA LYS A 356 -16.26 -11.73 8.64
C LYS A 356 -17.18 -10.58 9.10
N GLY A 357 -17.88 -9.97 8.14
CA GLY A 357 -18.82 -8.87 8.36
C GLY A 357 -18.16 -7.50 8.57
N GLU A 358 -16.84 -7.41 8.43
CA GLU A 358 -16.16 -6.12 8.54
C GLU A 358 -16.41 -5.23 7.33
N THR A 359 -16.19 -3.94 7.52
CA THR A 359 -16.28 -2.93 6.47
C THR A 359 -14.88 -2.54 6.01
N VAL A 360 -14.64 -2.72 4.72
CA VAL A 360 -13.49 -2.17 4.01
C VAL A 360 -13.89 -0.81 3.44
N THR A 361 -13.23 0.26 3.88
CA THR A 361 -13.50 1.63 3.43
C THR A 361 -12.45 2.07 2.43
N LEU A 362 -12.86 2.49 1.24
CA LEU A 362 -11.96 3.04 0.22
C LEU A 362 -11.59 4.49 0.60
N LEU A 363 -10.28 4.78 0.64
CA LEU A 363 -9.77 6.09 1.07
C LEU A 363 -9.31 6.97 -0.09
N GLN A 364 -8.94 6.36 -1.22
CA GLN A 364 -8.46 7.05 -2.43
C GLN A 364 -9.08 6.42 -3.67
N ASP A 365 -9.11 7.17 -4.77
CA ASP A 365 -9.37 6.59 -6.09
C ASP A 365 -8.26 5.58 -6.42
N THR A 366 -8.65 4.39 -6.88
CA THR A 366 -7.69 3.34 -7.22
C THR A 366 -8.09 2.59 -8.50
N ALA A 367 -7.09 1.95 -9.12
CA ALA A 367 -7.29 1.07 -10.26
C ALA A 367 -6.76 -0.33 -9.90
N GLU A 368 -7.67 -1.21 -9.50
CA GLU A 368 -7.38 -2.57 -9.07
C GLU A 368 -8.47 -3.55 -9.52
N ASP A 369 -8.08 -4.78 -9.83
CA ASP A 369 -8.99 -5.90 -10.08
C ASP A 369 -9.21 -6.64 -8.77
N ILE A 370 -10.41 -6.49 -8.15
CA ILE A 370 -10.70 -7.00 -6.82
C ILE A 370 -11.40 -8.34 -6.88
N VAL A 371 -10.94 -9.30 -6.09
CA VAL A 371 -11.57 -10.59 -5.91
C VAL A 371 -12.05 -10.75 -4.48
N ILE A 372 -13.36 -10.93 -4.29
CA ILE A 372 -13.92 -11.34 -3.01
C ILE A 372 -13.90 -12.87 -2.97
N PRO A 373 -13.10 -13.49 -2.10
CA PRO A 373 -12.92 -14.93 -2.11
C PRO A 373 -14.16 -15.68 -1.63
N GLU A 374 -14.27 -16.95 -2.01
CA GLU A 374 -15.31 -17.86 -1.53
C GLU A 374 -15.29 -17.95 0.01
N GLY A 375 -16.45 -17.86 0.62
CA GLY A 375 -16.60 -17.88 2.08
C GLY A 375 -16.32 -16.53 2.77
N ALA A 376 -15.77 -15.54 2.07
CA ALA A 376 -15.67 -14.19 2.63
C ALA A 376 -17.06 -13.53 2.74
N GLU A 377 -17.24 -12.72 3.78
CA GLU A 377 -18.42 -11.91 4.01
C GLU A 377 -17.97 -10.54 4.48
N LEU A 378 -18.14 -9.50 3.65
CA LEU A 378 -17.69 -8.15 3.98
C LEU A 378 -18.56 -7.07 3.34
N THR A 379 -18.40 -5.84 3.84
CA THR A 379 -18.97 -4.63 3.26
C THR A 379 -17.86 -3.79 2.62
N LEU A 380 -18.01 -3.39 1.37
CA LEU A 380 -17.16 -2.38 0.72
C LEU A 380 -17.87 -1.03 0.75
N ASN A 381 -17.32 -0.08 1.49
CA ASN A 381 -17.77 1.31 1.48
C ASN A 381 -16.94 2.10 0.47
N LEU A 382 -17.57 2.57 -0.60
CA LEU A 382 -16.92 3.36 -1.65
C LEU A 382 -16.48 4.74 -1.18
N ASN A 383 -17.10 5.29 -0.15
CA ASN A 383 -16.69 6.55 0.51
C ASN A 383 -16.46 7.73 -0.45
N GLY A 384 -17.26 7.85 -1.50
CA GLY A 384 -17.15 8.89 -2.52
C GLY A 384 -15.99 8.71 -3.51
N LYS A 385 -15.33 7.56 -3.52
CA LYS A 385 -14.15 7.28 -4.36
C LYS A 385 -14.49 6.46 -5.59
N THR A 386 -13.54 6.44 -6.52
CA THR A 386 -13.62 5.65 -7.74
C THR A 386 -12.73 4.42 -7.64
N LEU A 387 -13.34 3.24 -7.81
CA LEU A 387 -12.65 1.99 -8.06
C LEU A 387 -12.75 1.68 -9.55
N ALA A 388 -11.66 1.82 -10.28
CA ALA A 388 -11.53 1.38 -11.67
C ALA A 388 -10.83 0.02 -11.72
N ASN A 389 -10.96 -0.69 -12.86
CA ASN A 389 -10.20 -1.92 -13.05
C ASN A 389 -8.79 -1.64 -13.62
N HIS A 390 -7.91 -2.65 -13.51
CA HIS A 390 -6.63 -2.69 -14.18
C HIS A 390 -6.75 -3.45 -15.52
N GLU A 391 -7.08 -4.74 -15.52
CA GLU A 391 -7.15 -5.58 -16.72
C GLU A 391 -8.40 -6.48 -16.79
N ASN A 392 -8.96 -6.87 -15.64
CA ASN A 392 -10.06 -7.81 -15.54
C ASN A 392 -11.39 -7.15 -15.17
N HIS A 393 -12.34 -7.91 -14.63
CA HIS A 393 -13.50 -7.36 -13.96
C HIS A 393 -13.06 -6.51 -12.80
N THR A 394 -13.71 -5.37 -12.57
CA THR A 394 -13.33 -4.48 -11.47
C THR A 394 -13.55 -5.17 -10.13
N ILE A 395 -14.70 -5.84 -9.98
CA ILE A 395 -14.99 -6.70 -8.82
C ILE A 395 -15.45 -8.07 -9.33
N THR A 396 -14.73 -9.13 -8.94
CA THR A 396 -15.16 -10.52 -9.09
C THR A 396 -15.58 -11.04 -7.72
N ASN A 397 -16.88 -11.29 -7.53
CA ASN A 397 -17.41 -11.79 -6.27
C ASN A 397 -17.66 -13.29 -6.30
N LYS A 398 -17.05 -14.03 -5.35
CA LYS A 398 -17.29 -15.45 -5.10
C LYS A 398 -17.85 -15.70 -3.69
N GLY A 399 -17.94 -14.65 -2.87
CA GLY A 399 -18.38 -14.67 -1.48
C GLY A 399 -19.67 -13.89 -1.27
N THR A 400 -19.79 -13.25 -0.12
CA THR A 400 -20.89 -12.35 0.22
C THR A 400 -20.37 -10.93 0.31
N LEU A 401 -20.81 -10.05 -0.58
CA LEU A 401 -20.37 -8.68 -0.71
C LEU A 401 -21.56 -7.73 -0.59
N THR A 402 -21.47 -6.78 0.33
CA THR A 402 -22.36 -5.61 0.37
C THR A 402 -21.57 -4.38 -0.08
N ILE A 403 -22.09 -3.60 -1.05
CA ILE A 403 -21.47 -2.33 -1.47
C ILE A 403 -22.32 -1.17 -0.97
N THR A 404 -21.70 -0.21 -0.31
CA THR A 404 -22.34 0.95 0.30
C THR A 404 -21.61 2.25 -0.02
N GLY A 405 -22.21 3.35 0.34
CA GLY A 405 -21.65 4.70 0.17
C GLY A 405 -21.79 5.23 -1.25
N ASP A 406 -21.57 6.52 -1.38
CA ASP A 406 -21.41 7.16 -2.69
C ASP A 406 -20.05 6.81 -3.27
N GLY A 407 -19.93 6.80 -4.58
CA GLY A 407 -18.67 6.48 -5.27
C GLY A 407 -18.95 5.79 -6.60
N THR A 408 -17.90 5.38 -7.29
CA THR A 408 -18.03 4.78 -8.62
C THR A 408 -17.23 3.47 -8.72
N VAL A 409 -17.86 2.44 -9.28
CA VAL A 409 -17.18 1.24 -9.75
C VAL A 409 -17.22 1.26 -11.28
N ASP A 410 -16.04 1.45 -11.90
CA ASP A 410 -15.92 1.59 -13.35
C ASP A 410 -15.09 0.46 -13.96
N ASN A 411 -15.47 0.00 -15.15
CA ASN A 411 -14.65 -0.90 -15.93
C ASN A 411 -14.34 -0.32 -17.30
N VAL A 412 -13.07 -0.32 -17.68
CA VAL A 412 -12.57 0.26 -18.93
C VAL A 412 -12.00 -0.75 -19.91
N THR A 413 -12.12 -2.05 -19.62
CA THR A 413 -11.53 -3.13 -20.40
C THR A 413 -12.60 -3.86 -21.22
N HIS A 414 -12.26 -4.24 -22.46
CA HIS A 414 -13.14 -5.04 -23.32
C HIS A 414 -13.47 -6.41 -22.67
N ALA A 415 -14.72 -6.84 -22.84
CA ALA A 415 -15.24 -8.12 -22.32
C ALA A 415 -15.05 -8.31 -20.81
N ARG A 416 -15.09 -7.20 -20.04
CA ARG A 416 -15.04 -7.21 -18.58
C ARG A 416 -16.12 -6.31 -18.00
N ALA A 417 -16.69 -6.71 -16.88
CA ALA A 417 -17.75 -6.02 -16.17
C ALA A 417 -17.22 -5.18 -15.00
N ALA A 418 -17.96 -4.18 -14.57
CA ALA A 418 -17.74 -3.53 -13.29
C ALA A 418 -17.95 -4.51 -12.12
N ILE A 419 -18.98 -5.37 -12.21
CA ILE A 419 -19.20 -6.47 -11.26
C ILE A 419 -19.44 -7.77 -12.02
N GLN A 420 -18.64 -8.78 -11.70
CA GLN A 420 -18.87 -10.17 -12.05
C GLN A 420 -19.24 -10.94 -10.78
N ASN A 421 -20.51 -11.31 -10.62
CA ASN A 421 -20.96 -12.15 -9.52
C ASN A 421 -20.97 -13.61 -9.98
N GLU A 422 -20.10 -14.43 -9.42
CA GLU A 422 -19.92 -15.82 -9.78
C GLU A 422 -21.01 -16.73 -9.19
N PRO A 423 -21.17 -17.98 -9.66
CA PRO A 423 -22.07 -18.94 -9.06
C PRO A 423 -21.82 -19.11 -7.55
N GLY A 424 -22.88 -19.08 -6.75
CA GLY A 424 -22.79 -19.14 -5.29
C GLY A 424 -22.44 -17.79 -4.62
N GLY A 425 -22.00 -16.81 -5.41
CA GLY A 425 -21.77 -15.44 -4.90
C GLY A 425 -23.05 -14.71 -4.56
N ASN A 426 -23.01 -13.91 -3.50
CA ASN A 426 -24.12 -13.08 -3.06
C ASN A 426 -23.69 -11.60 -3.03
N VAL A 427 -24.41 -10.73 -3.74
CA VAL A 427 -24.09 -9.29 -3.82
C VAL A 427 -25.31 -8.47 -3.42
N VAL A 428 -25.12 -7.47 -2.53
CA VAL A 428 -26.11 -6.47 -2.19
C VAL A 428 -25.55 -5.09 -2.51
N LEU A 429 -26.18 -4.36 -3.41
CA LEU A 429 -25.82 -2.99 -3.79
C LEU A 429 -26.74 -2.02 -3.08
N ASN A 430 -26.24 -1.28 -2.10
CA ASN A 430 -26.98 -0.26 -1.32
C ASN A 430 -26.61 1.17 -1.74
N GLY A 431 -25.66 1.36 -2.65
CA GLY A 431 -25.22 2.66 -3.13
C GLY A 431 -24.23 2.54 -4.28
N GLY A 432 -23.69 3.66 -4.70
CA GLY A 432 -22.68 3.76 -5.73
C GLY A 432 -23.20 3.85 -7.17
N ALA A 433 -22.32 4.29 -8.03
CA ALA A 433 -22.49 4.33 -9.48
C ALA A 433 -21.67 3.21 -10.15
N TYR A 434 -22.29 2.47 -11.05
CA TYR A 434 -21.65 1.37 -11.78
C TYR A 434 -21.60 1.73 -13.25
N THR A 435 -20.40 1.79 -13.81
CA THR A 435 -20.16 2.33 -15.15
C THR A 435 -19.21 1.48 -15.98
N ARG A 436 -19.30 1.70 -17.27
CA ARG A 436 -18.29 1.31 -18.28
C ARG A 436 -17.94 2.56 -19.08
N SER A 437 -17.11 3.41 -18.47
CA SER A 437 -16.91 4.80 -18.93
C SER A 437 -16.30 4.93 -20.33
N LYS A 438 -15.58 3.90 -20.81
CA LYS A 438 -14.98 3.87 -22.14
C LYS A 438 -15.89 3.26 -23.21
N GLU A 439 -17.01 2.63 -22.83
CA GLU A 439 -17.95 2.12 -23.79
C GLU A 439 -18.82 3.25 -24.35
N ASN A 440 -18.91 3.36 -25.65
CA ASN A 440 -19.73 4.35 -26.35
C ASN A 440 -20.12 3.85 -27.75
N GLY A 441 -21.14 4.51 -28.37
CA GLY A 441 -21.60 4.16 -29.71
C GLY A 441 -22.45 2.90 -29.79
N GLN A 442 -22.70 2.42 -30.99
CA GLN A 442 -23.67 1.36 -31.30
C GLN A 442 -23.03 0.03 -31.74
N ASN A 443 -21.73 -0.05 -31.80
CA ASN A 443 -21.00 -1.27 -32.17
C ASN A 443 -19.67 -1.38 -31.43
N ALA A 444 -19.03 -2.55 -31.48
CA ALA A 444 -17.78 -2.78 -30.78
C ALA A 444 -16.64 -1.86 -31.23
N GLU A 445 -16.58 -1.53 -32.54
CA GLU A 445 -15.58 -0.62 -33.09
C GLU A 445 -15.81 0.81 -32.61
N ALA A 446 -17.06 1.28 -32.56
CA ALA A 446 -17.41 2.61 -32.06
C ALA A 446 -17.07 2.76 -30.57
N SER A 447 -17.23 1.69 -29.78
CA SER A 447 -16.81 1.67 -28.38
C SER A 447 -15.30 1.45 -28.19
N GLY A 448 -14.54 1.39 -29.26
CA GLY A 448 -13.11 1.11 -29.20
C GLY A 448 -12.77 -0.31 -28.72
N GLY A 449 -13.68 -1.27 -28.91
CA GLY A 449 -13.53 -2.63 -28.45
C GLY A 449 -13.78 -2.81 -26.95
N HIS A 450 -14.38 -1.82 -26.27
CA HIS A 450 -14.65 -1.88 -24.82
C HIS A 450 -16.05 -2.39 -24.47
N SER A 451 -16.84 -2.90 -25.45
CA SER A 451 -18.21 -3.34 -25.21
C SER A 451 -18.31 -4.59 -24.34
N TYR A 452 -19.15 -4.54 -23.34
CA TYR A 452 -19.55 -5.65 -22.47
C TYR A 452 -20.70 -5.20 -21.54
N TYR A 453 -21.18 -6.11 -20.68
CA TYR A 453 -22.13 -5.80 -19.62
C TYR A 453 -21.46 -4.96 -18.50
N ASN A 454 -22.17 -4.05 -17.86
CA ASN A 454 -21.71 -3.41 -16.62
C ASN A 454 -21.71 -4.41 -15.45
N ILE A 455 -22.77 -5.21 -15.37
CA ILE A 455 -22.97 -6.21 -14.32
C ILE A 455 -23.28 -7.55 -14.96
N VAL A 456 -22.60 -8.60 -14.54
CA VAL A 456 -22.91 -9.98 -14.85
C VAL A 456 -23.24 -10.71 -13.55
N ASN A 457 -24.45 -11.28 -13.49
CA ASN A 457 -24.91 -12.02 -12.32
C ASN A 457 -25.16 -13.49 -12.63
N HIS A 458 -24.29 -14.35 -12.11
CA HIS A 458 -24.46 -15.81 -12.13
C HIS A 458 -24.84 -16.39 -10.76
N GLY A 459 -24.95 -15.55 -9.73
CA GLY A 459 -25.32 -15.90 -8.35
C GLY A 459 -26.62 -15.21 -7.92
N THR A 460 -26.63 -14.70 -6.70
CA THR A 460 -27.73 -13.90 -6.16
C THR A 460 -27.32 -12.44 -6.06
N MET A 461 -28.15 -11.54 -6.56
CA MET A 461 -27.90 -10.10 -6.49
C MET A 461 -29.13 -9.32 -6.11
N GLU A 462 -28.95 -8.35 -5.22
CA GLU A 462 -29.97 -7.37 -4.82
C GLU A 462 -29.48 -5.95 -5.12
N ILE A 463 -30.31 -5.15 -5.80
CA ILE A 463 -30.02 -3.75 -6.14
C ILE A 463 -31.05 -2.84 -5.48
N ASN A 464 -30.59 -1.93 -4.62
CA ASN A 464 -31.44 -1.06 -3.83
C ASN A 464 -31.49 0.40 -4.34
N SER A 465 -32.32 1.23 -3.76
CA SER A 465 -32.71 2.56 -4.28
C SER A 465 -31.56 3.57 -4.42
N GLY A 466 -30.44 3.38 -3.70
CA GLY A 466 -29.26 4.26 -3.76
C GLY A 466 -28.33 4.01 -4.95
N VAL A 467 -28.65 3.05 -5.81
CA VAL A 467 -27.77 2.59 -6.89
C VAL A 467 -28.06 3.32 -8.20
N SER A 468 -26.98 3.63 -8.94
CA SER A 468 -27.05 4.12 -10.32
C SER A 468 -26.23 3.22 -11.24
N VAL A 469 -26.82 2.71 -12.33
CA VAL A 469 -26.11 1.96 -13.37
C VAL A 469 -26.23 2.72 -14.69
N THR A 470 -25.11 3.06 -15.29
CA THR A 470 -25.09 3.85 -16.53
C THR A 470 -24.16 3.23 -17.56
N GLN A 471 -24.64 3.12 -18.80
CA GLN A 471 -23.85 2.69 -19.94
C GLN A 471 -24.09 3.59 -21.14
N ASN A 472 -23.07 4.31 -21.56
CA ASN A 472 -23.15 5.21 -22.71
C ASN A 472 -23.13 4.46 -24.04
N GLY A 473 -22.60 3.25 -24.06
CA GLY A 473 -22.60 2.36 -25.20
C GLY A 473 -23.99 1.74 -25.45
N GLN A 474 -24.24 1.39 -26.69
CA GLN A 474 -25.50 0.80 -27.15
C GLN A 474 -25.27 -0.54 -27.85
N PHE A 475 -24.10 -1.13 -27.72
CA PHE A 475 -23.73 -2.40 -28.33
C PHE A 475 -24.09 -3.60 -27.43
N SER A 476 -23.81 -3.51 -26.15
CA SER A 476 -24.06 -4.56 -25.15
C SER A 476 -25.26 -4.18 -24.25
N SER A 477 -25.96 -5.17 -23.73
CA SER A 477 -26.90 -4.96 -22.63
C SER A 477 -26.17 -4.51 -21.38
N MET A 478 -26.85 -3.78 -20.47
CA MET A 478 -26.23 -3.22 -19.28
C MET A 478 -26.04 -4.28 -18.20
N ILE A 479 -27.06 -5.07 -17.90
CA ILE A 479 -27.05 -6.13 -16.89
C ILE A 479 -27.37 -7.46 -17.56
N GLU A 480 -26.52 -8.48 -17.36
CA GLU A 480 -26.82 -9.87 -17.61
C GLU A 480 -27.22 -10.56 -16.32
N ASN A 481 -28.37 -11.23 -16.30
CA ASN A 481 -28.80 -12.10 -15.23
C ASN A 481 -29.07 -13.48 -15.81
N GLY A 482 -28.27 -14.47 -15.41
CA GLY A 482 -28.30 -15.76 -16.03
C GLY A 482 -27.11 -16.02 -16.96
N TRP A 483 -27.26 -16.87 -17.92
CA TRP A 483 -26.17 -17.38 -18.75
C TRP A 483 -26.45 -17.15 -20.22
N TYR A 484 -25.65 -16.34 -20.88
CA TYR A 484 -25.75 -16.13 -22.33
C TYR A 484 -25.82 -17.45 -23.14
N ASN A 485 -25.14 -18.49 -22.67
CA ASN A 485 -25.23 -19.83 -23.18
C ASN A 485 -25.45 -20.76 -21.98
N GLY A 486 -26.66 -21.27 -21.82
CA GLY A 486 -27.04 -22.15 -20.71
C GLY A 486 -26.19 -23.42 -20.57
N SER A 487 -25.51 -23.84 -21.64
CA SER A 487 -24.58 -24.97 -21.57
C SER A 487 -23.32 -24.67 -20.74
N GLN A 488 -22.98 -23.42 -20.52
CA GLN A 488 -21.87 -23.00 -19.67
C GLN A 488 -22.22 -23.12 -18.17
N ASN A 489 -23.50 -23.16 -17.83
CA ASN A 489 -23.98 -23.41 -16.48
C ASN A 489 -23.93 -24.91 -16.15
N THR A 490 -22.76 -25.37 -15.75
CA THR A 490 -22.54 -26.79 -15.41
C THR A 490 -23.29 -27.24 -14.18
N GLY A 491 -23.52 -26.34 -13.21
CA GLY A 491 -24.27 -26.56 -11.96
C GLY A 491 -25.79 -26.59 -12.18
N LYS A 492 -26.27 -26.01 -13.28
CA LYS A 492 -27.72 -25.78 -13.54
C LYS A 492 -28.39 -24.96 -12.40
N GLU A 493 -27.66 -24.03 -11.85
CA GLU A 493 -28.12 -23.13 -10.75
C GLU A 493 -28.79 -21.90 -11.36
N ASN A 494 -29.87 -21.44 -10.73
CA ASN A 494 -30.54 -20.22 -11.14
C ASN A 494 -29.74 -19.00 -10.65
N SER A 495 -29.68 -17.99 -11.50
CA SER A 495 -29.17 -16.68 -11.16
C SER A 495 -30.34 -15.79 -10.76
N VAL A 496 -30.30 -15.22 -9.56
CA VAL A 496 -31.41 -14.43 -9.02
C VAL A 496 -31.02 -12.96 -8.97
N LEU A 497 -31.79 -12.11 -9.66
CA LEU A 497 -31.64 -10.66 -9.59
C LEU A 497 -32.93 -10.02 -9.05
N THR A 498 -32.81 -9.33 -7.91
CA THR A 498 -33.88 -8.53 -7.33
C THR A 498 -33.53 -7.04 -7.39
N ILE A 499 -34.38 -6.25 -8.01
CA ILE A 499 -34.24 -4.79 -8.10
C ILE A 499 -35.32 -4.15 -7.23
N ASN A 500 -34.94 -3.58 -6.12
CA ASN A 500 -35.82 -2.87 -5.17
C ASN A 500 -35.91 -1.37 -5.46
N GLY A 501 -35.11 -0.85 -6.38
CA GLY A 501 -35.07 0.56 -6.75
C GLY A 501 -33.81 0.87 -7.57
N GLY A 502 -33.48 2.17 -7.63
CA GLY A 502 -32.31 2.65 -8.35
C GLY A 502 -32.60 3.24 -9.71
N THR A 503 -31.58 3.74 -10.38
CA THR A 503 -31.66 4.37 -11.71
C THR A 503 -30.79 3.63 -12.71
N PHE A 504 -31.35 3.33 -13.86
CA PHE A 504 -30.72 2.55 -14.92
C PHE A 504 -30.84 3.31 -16.24
N SER A 505 -29.71 3.70 -16.84
CA SER A 505 -29.74 4.54 -18.04
C SER A 505 -28.74 4.09 -19.11
N GLY A 506 -29.22 3.79 -20.29
CA GLY A 506 -28.41 3.43 -21.47
C GLY A 506 -28.40 1.94 -21.78
N GLY A 507 -27.35 1.54 -22.51
CA GLY A 507 -27.16 0.18 -23.02
C GLY A 507 -27.98 -0.17 -24.24
N LEU A 508 -27.75 -1.34 -24.83
CA LEU A 508 -28.62 -1.93 -25.86
C LEU A 508 -29.96 -2.28 -25.21
N ASN A 509 -29.93 -3.12 -24.20
CA ASN A 509 -31.04 -3.36 -23.28
C ASN A 509 -30.56 -3.02 -21.87
N THR A 510 -31.47 -2.56 -21.00
CA THR A 510 -31.07 -2.36 -19.62
C THR A 510 -30.80 -3.69 -18.92
N ILE A 511 -31.68 -4.68 -19.09
CA ILE A 511 -31.51 -6.01 -18.50
C ILE A 511 -31.66 -7.08 -19.57
N LYS A 512 -30.78 -8.06 -19.55
CA LYS A 512 -30.91 -9.32 -20.24
C LYS A 512 -31.08 -10.43 -19.21
N ASN A 513 -32.33 -10.91 -19.04
CA ASN A 513 -32.64 -12.05 -18.20
C ASN A 513 -32.54 -13.32 -19.05
N ASP A 514 -31.37 -13.92 -18.97
CA ASP A 514 -30.91 -15.01 -19.84
C ASP A 514 -31.31 -16.41 -19.32
N ASP A 515 -30.73 -17.45 -19.89
CA ASP A 515 -30.94 -18.83 -19.44
C ASP A 515 -30.68 -18.96 -17.93
N TYR A 516 -31.55 -19.65 -17.22
CA TYR A 516 -31.52 -19.80 -15.75
C TYR A 516 -31.69 -18.48 -14.96
N GLY A 517 -31.99 -17.35 -15.60
CA GLY A 517 -32.20 -16.09 -14.93
C GLY A 517 -33.59 -15.98 -14.29
N GLU A 518 -33.66 -15.66 -13.02
CA GLU A 518 -34.85 -15.26 -12.28
C GLU A 518 -34.75 -13.76 -11.96
N LEU A 519 -35.67 -12.95 -12.51
CA LEU A 519 -35.69 -11.50 -12.34
C LEU A 519 -36.92 -11.07 -11.54
N VAL A 520 -36.70 -10.26 -10.51
CA VAL A 520 -37.76 -9.59 -9.76
C VAL A 520 -37.49 -8.08 -9.76
N ILE A 521 -38.43 -7.27 -10.27
CA ILE A 521 -38.37 -5.81 -10.23
C ILE A 521 -39.48 -5.32 -9.33
N ASN A 522 -39.11 -4.80 -8.15
CA ASN A 522 -40.05 -4.22 -7.19
C ASN A 522 -40.26 -2.73 -7.46
N ASP A 523 -39.21 -2.01 -7.85
CA ASP A 523 -39.23 -0.58 -8.22
C ASP A 523 -37.96 -0.25 -9.03
N GLY A 524 -37.84 0.96 -9.54
CA GLY A 524 -36.69 1.48 -10.26
C GLY A 524 -37.10 2.35 -11.45
N THR A 525 -36.11 3.09 -11.99
CA THR A 525 -36.32 3.96 -13.17
C THR A 525 -35.37 3.50 -14.28
N PHE A 526 -35.92 3.12 -15.43
CA PHE A 526 -35.23 2.54 -16.57
C PHE A 526 -35.40 3.42 -17.79
N THR A 527 -34.31 3.99 -18.31
CA THR A 527 -34.34 5.02 -19.37
C THR A 527 -33.19 4.82 -20.41
N SER A 528 -33.38 5.46 -21.55
CA SER A 528 -32.30 5.67 -22.54
C SER A 528 -31.71 4.41 -23.19
N MET A 529 -32.35 3.24 -23.05
CA MET A 529 -31.97 2.03 -23.78
C MET A 529 -32.21 2.18 -25.30
N SER A 530 -31.40 1.53 -26.12
CA SER A 530 -31.53 1.64 -27.59
C SER A 530 -32.44 0.57 -28.21
N GLN A 531 -32.59 -0.61 -27.58
CA GLN A 531 -33.41 -1.70 -28.08
C GLN A 531 -34.65 -1.97 -27.23
N ALA A 532 -34.50 -2.34 -25.97
CA ALA A 532 -35.60 -2.62 -25.05
C ALA A 532 -35.20 -2.36 -23.59
N ALA A 533 -36.17 -2.19 -22.69
CA ALA A 533 -35.88 -2.10 -21.26
C ALA A 533 -35.35 -3.45 -20.77
N PHE A 534 -36.02 -4.56 -21.09
CA PHE A 534 -35.43 -5.87 -20.81
C PHE A 534 -35.85 -6.96 -21.79
N LEU A 535 -34.96 -7.90 -21.97
CA LEU A 535 -35.21 -9.19 -22.60
C LEU A 535 -35.54 -10.21 -21.50
N ASN A 536 -36.58 -10.99 -21.63
CA ASN A 536 -36.89 -12.07 -20.71
C ASN A 536 -36.90 -13.41 -21.43
N TRP A 537 -35.84 -14.17 -21.24
CA TRP A 537 -35.75 -15.54 -21.83
C TRP A 537 -36.16 -16.61 -20.82
N ASN A 538 -36.17 -16.33 -19.53
CA ASN A 538 -36.55 -17.29 -18.52
C ASN A 538 -37.75 -16.79 -17.67
N VAL A 539 -37.57 -16.39 -16.43
CA VAL A 539 -38.66 -16.00 -15.52
C VAL A 539 -38.47 -14.58 -15.06
N ALA A 540 -39.49 -13.72 -15.23
CA ALA A 540 -39.46 -12.36 -14.74
C ALA A 540 -40.77 -11.98 -14.02
N THR A 541 -40.68 -11.28 -12.91
CA THR A 541 -41.79 -10.67 -12.17
C THR A 541 -41.56 -9.18 -11.98
N VAL A 542 -42.52 -8.35 -12.40
CA VAL A 542 -42.48 -6.90 -12.25
C VAL A 542 -43.61 -6.46 -11.32
N ASN A 543 -43.24 -6.00 -10.13
CA ASN A 543 -44.17 -5.51 -9.12
C ASN A 543 -44.39 -3.97 -9.21
N GLY A 544 -43.43 -3.25 -9.80
CA GLY A 544 -43.44 -1.79 -9.89
C GLY A 544 -42.36 -1.25 -10.82
N GLY A 545 -42.06 0.03 -10.69
CA GLY A 545 -41.05 0.73 -11.47
C GLY A 545 -41.59 1.51 -12.66
N THR A 546 -40.68 2.31 -13.26
CA THR A 546 -40.99 3.16 -14.43
C THR A 546 -40.02 2.81 -15.55
N PHE A 547 -40.57 2.42 -16.69
CA PHE A 547 -39.82 2.00 -17.88
C PHE A 547 -40.10 2.98 -19.01
N ASP A 548 -39.19 3.86 -19.33
CA ASP A 548 -39.26 4.77 -20.47
C ASP A 548 -38.40 4.31 -21.62
N ALA A 549 -39.01 3.54 -22.50
CA ALA A 549 -38.42 2.99 -23.72
C ALA A 549 -38.97 3.65 -25.00
N ALA A 550 -39.53 4.88 -24.90
CA ALA A 550 -40.10 5.57 -26.04
C ALA A 550 -39.11 5.77 -27.20
N GLY A 551 -37.83 5.91 -26.88
CA GLY A 551 -36.73 5.99 -27.89
C GLY A 551 -36.18 4.65 -28.34
N ALA A 552 -36.55 3.55 -27.73
CA ALA A 552 -36.02 2.22 -28.05
C ALA A 552 -36.58 1.67 -29.37
N SER A 553 -35.78 0.86 -30.08
CA SER A 553 -36.19 0.33 -31.37
C SER A 553 -37.33 -0.72 -31.28
N ASN A 554 -37.37 -1.50 -30.21
CA ASN A 554 -38.30 -2.63 -30.04
C ASN A 554 -39.33 -2.39 -28.92
N GLY A 555 -39.24 -1.30 -28.16
CA GLY A 555 -40.17 -0.98 -27.09
C GLY A 555 -39.68 -1.41 -25.71
N VAL A 556 -40.56 -1.89 -24.82
CA VAL A 556 -40.22 -2.08 -23.41
C VAL A 556 -39.70 -3.51 -23.13
N ILE A 557 -40.51 -4.54 -23.45
CA ILE A 557 -40.20 -5.92 -23.08
C ILE A 557 -40.21 -6.82 -24.33
N LEU A 558 -39.10 -7.54 -24.53
CA LEU A 558 -39.04 -8.66 -25.46
C LEU A 558 -39.09 -9.94 -24.64
N ASN A 559 -40.20 -10.69 -24.78
CA ASN A 559 -40.47 -11.90 -24.00
C ASN A 559 -40.33 -13.18 -24.82
N GLY A 560 -39.66 -14.18 -24.29
CA GLY A 560 -39.40 -15.46 -24.97
C GLY A 560 -38.08 -15.45 -25.76
N TYR A 561 -37.68 -16.59 -26.27
CA TYR A 561 -36.45 -16.78 -27.05
C TYR A 561 -36.68 -17.60 -28.31
N ILE A 562 -35.84 -17.37 -29.31
CA ILE A 562 -36.02 -17.98 -30.66
C ILE A 562 -35.54 -19.43 -30.73
N ASP A 563 -34.55 -19.79 -29.90
CA ASP A 563 -33.78 -21.06 -30.04
C ASP A 563 -34.05 -22.07 -28.91
N GLY A 564 -34.96 -21.79 -28.03
CA GLY A 564 -35.14 -22.32 -26.70
C GLY A 564 -35.24 -23.84 -26.51
N THR A 565 -34.21 -24.38 -25.95
CA THR A 565 -34.28 -25.65 -25.20
C THR A 565 -34.44 -25.47 -23.71
N MET A 566 -34.22 -24.23 -23.21
CA MET A 566 -34.13 -23.91 -21.78
C MET A 566 -35.05 -22.75 -21.37
N ASP A 567 -35.54 -21.96 -22.32
CA ASP A 567 -36.18 -20.69 -22.05
C ASP A 567 -37.70 -20.86 -21.93
N GLN A 568 -38.24 -20.23 -20.87
CA GLN A 568 -39.69 -20.30 -20.62
C GLN A 568 -40.41 -19.01 -21.01
N GLY A 569 -39.67 -17.85 -21.01
CA GLY A 569 -40.26 -16.56 -21.26
C GLY A 569 -41.44 -16.26 -20.35
N LYS A 570 -41.48 -16.77 -19.11
CA LYS A 570 -42.56 -16.55 -18.16
C LYS A 570 -42.50 -15.14 -17.61
N LEU A 571 -43.56 -14.37 -17.76
CA LEU A 571 -43.62 -12.97 -17.35
C LEU A 571 -44.85 -12.70 -16.51
N THR A 572 -44.68 -12.14 -15.30
CA THR A 572 -45.76 -11.67 -14.44
C THR A 572 -45.60 -10.17 -14.22
N ILE A 573 -46.65 -9.37 -14.51
CA ILE A 573 -46.69 -7.93 -14.26
C ILE A 573 -47.80 -7.64 -13.25
N ASN A 574 -47.44 -7.24 -12.04
CA ASN A 574 -48.35 -6.89 -10.97
C ASN A 574 -48.53 -5.36 -10.84
N GLY A 575 -47.64 -4.57 -11.45
CA GLY A 575 -47.66 -3.10 -11.34
C GLY A 575 -46.62 -2.47 -12.26
N GLY A 576 -46.43 -1.15 -12.08
CA GLY A 576 -45.48 -0.35 -12.83
C GLY A 576 -46.06 0.46 -13.96
N THR A 577 -45.24 1.33 -14.55
CA THR A 577 -45.58 2.19 -15.69
C THR A 577 -44.60 1.91 -16.83
N PHE A 578 -45.14 1.54 -17.96
CA PHE A 578 -44.40 1.14 -19.15
C PHE A 578 -44.70 2.09 -20.29
N ASN A 579 -43.72 2.88 -20.74
CA ASN A 579 -43.88 3.84 -21.83
C ASN A 579 -43.10 3.34 -23.07
N ALA A 580 -43.83 2.88 -24.07
CA ALA A 580 -43.29 2.38 -25.33
C ALA A 580 -43.27 3.44 -26.44
N GLY A 581 -43.84 4.64 -26.23
CA GLY A 581 -44.05 5.62 -27.31
C GLY A 581 -44.94 5.04 -28.40
N GLU A 582 -44.42 5.02 -29.63
CA GLU A 582 -45.11 4.41 -30.80
C GLU A 582 -44.84 2.92 -30.97
N LYS A 583 -44.02 2.30 -30.08
CA LYS A 583 -43.63 0.92 -30.14
C LYS A 583 -44.54 0.02 -29.28
N THR A 584 -44.12 -1.21 -29.04
CA THR A 584 -44.87 -2.18 -28.23
C THR A 584 -44.39 -2.15 -26.77
N VAL A 585 -45.29 -2.33 -25.83
CA VAL A 585 -44.91 -2.61 -24.45
C VAL A 585 -44.37 -4.04 -24.32
N ILE A 586 -45.07 -4.99 -24.91
CA ILE A 586 -44.63 -6.38 -24.92
C ILE A 586 -44.66 -6.90 -26.36
N THR A 587 -43.57 -7.47 -26.78
CA THR A 587 -43.48 -8.28 -28.01
C THR A 587 -42.94 -9.66 -27.66
N THR A 588 -43.62 -10.72 -28.07
CA THR A 588 -43.06 -12.06 -27.96
C THR A 588 -42.06 -12.30 -29.11
N MET A 589 -41.00 -12.98 -28.82
CA MET A 589 -39.98 -13.35 -29.82
C MET A 589 -40.43 -14.62 -30.53
N GLY A 590 -41.10 -14.46 -31.66
CA GLY A 590 -41.67 -15.59 -32.43
C GLY A 590 -40.63 -16.49 -33.06
N GLY A 591 -40.93 -17.80 -33.12
CA GLY A 591 -40.10 -18.83 -33.79
C GLY A 591 -39.59 -19.94 -32.92
N GLY A 592 -39.60 -19.78 -31.59
CA GLY A 592 -39.20 -20.84 -30.64
C GLY A 592 -40.32 -21.84 -30.35
N THR A 593 -39.97 -22.98 -29.84
CA THR A 593 -40.88 -24.03 -29.37
C THR A 593 -41.41 -23.75 -27.95
N HIS A 594 -40.92 -22.72 -27.28
CA HIS A 594 -41.27 -22.35 -25.92
C HIS A 594 -41.52 -20.84 -25.79
N SER A 595 -42.75 -20.47 -25.66
CA SER A 595 -43.17 -19.15 -25.16
C SER A 595 -43.88 -19.35 -23.84
N GLY A 596 -43.46 -18.55 -22.85
CA GLY A 596 -43.99 -18.67 -21.52
C GLY A 596 -45.34 -18.00 -21.37
N ASP A 597 -45.97 -18.25 -20.25
CA ASP A 597 -47.19 -17.56 -19.85
C ASP A 597 -46.92 -16.09 -19.48
N ILE A 598 -47.72 -15.18 -19.99
CA ILE A 598 -47.71 -13.76 -19.63
C ILE A 598 -48.96 -13.49 -18.81
N GLU A 599 -48.79 -13.07 -17.59
CA GLU A 599 -49.83 -12.66 -16.67
C GLU A 599 -49.69 -11.19 -16.29
N ILE A 600 -50.76 -10.38 -16.53
CA ILE A 600 -50.78 -8.96 -16.21
C ILE A 600 -51.98 -8.70 -15.29
N THR A 601 -51.68 -8.48 -14.00
CA THR A 601 -52.72 -8.25 -12.97
C THR A 601 -52.83 -6.78 -12.61
N GLY A 602 -51.89 -5.93 -13.05
CA GLY A 602 -51.91 -4.48 -12.73
C GLY A 602 -50.92 -3.71 -13.62
N GLY A 603 -50.73 -2.44 -13.31
CA GLY A 603 -49.87 -1.53 -14.02
C GLY A 603 -50.53 -0.81 -15.19
N THR A 604 -49.78 0.18 -15.73
CA THR A 604 -50.19 0.96 -16.90
C THR A 604 -49.23 0.73 -18.05
N LEU A 605 -49.67 0.09 -19.08
CA LEU A 605 -48.93 -0.25 -20.28
C LEU A 605 -49.26 0.76 -21.38
N ASN A 606 -48.47 1.81 -21.52
CA ASN A 606 -48.62 2.85 -22.53
C ASN A 606 -48.04 2.41 -23.86
N GLY A 607 -48.82 1.67 -24.64
CA GLY A 607 -48.49 1.09 -25.92
C GLY A 607 -49.18 -0.25 -26.15
N SER A 608 -48.84 -0.95 -27.20
CA SER A 608 -49.49 -2.19 -27.64
C SER A 608 -48.79 -3.45 -27.11
N ILE A 609 -49.54 -4.53 -27.05
CA ILE A 609 -49.02 -5.92 -26.85
C ILE A 609 -49.18 -6.67 -28.15
N VAL A 610 -48.09 -7.30 -28.61
CA VAL A 610 -48.07 -8.10 -29.85
C VAL A 610 -47.51 -9.49 -29.56
N LEU A 611 -48.35 -10.50 -29.75
CA LEU A 611 -47.98 -11.90 -29.65
C LEU A 611 -47.66 -12.46 -31.02
N THR A 612 -46.49 -13.03 -31.23
CA THR A 612 -46.05 -13.61 -32.50
C THR A 612 -45.74 -15.08 -32.40
N ASP A 613 -45.99 -15.70 -31.24
CA ASP A 613 -45.62 -17.09 -30.96
C ASP A 613 -46.28 -18.07 -31.90
N SER A 614 -45.45 -18.93 -32.51
CA SER A 614 -45.91 -20.01 -33.35
C SER A 614 -46.22 -21.31 -32.59
N SER A 615 -45.84 -21.38 -31.31
CA SER A 615 -46.04 -22.54 -30.45
C SER A 615 -47.49 -22.57 -29.87
N GLU A 616 -48.01 -23.78 -29.77
CA GLU A 616 -49.28 -24.02 -29.05
C GLU A 616 -49.00 -24.05 -27.54
N GLY A 617 -49.92 -23.46 -26.75
CA GLY A 617 -49.86 -23.45 -25.29
C GLY A 617 -49.33 -22.20 -24.65
N ALA A 618 -48.86 -21.19 -25.41
CA ALA A 618 -48.57 -19.87 -24.89
C ALA A 618 -49.85 -19.18 -24.43
N ARG A 619 -49.80 -18.43 -23.34
CA ARG A 619 -50.96 -17.71 -22.79
C ARG A 619 -50.64 -16.25 -22.50
N LEU A 620 -51.64 -15.40 -22.78
CA LEU A 620 -51.67 -14.02 -22.23
C LEU A 620 -52.92 -13.88 -21.41
N THR A 621 -52.77 -13.54 -20.12
CA THR A 621 -53.88 -13.19 -19.26
C THR A 621 -53.76 -11.74 -18.84
N ILE A 622 -54.77 -10.90 -19.09
CA ILE A 622 -54.86 -9.53 -18.63
C ILE A 622 -56.06 -9.43 -17.72
N THR A 623 -55.88 -9.06 -16.49
CA THR A 623 -56.97 -9.12 -15.49
C THR A 623 -56.84 -7.99 -14.44
N GLN A 624 -57.86 -7.85 -13.63
CA GLN A 624 -57.98 -6.92 -12.51
C GLN A 624 -57.81 -5.44 -12.93
N LYS A 625 -56.78 -4.74 -12.38
CA LYS A 625 -56.52 -3.32 -12.60
C LYS A 625 -55.54 -3.02 -13.74
N ALA A 626 -55.18 -4.03 -14.53
CA ALA A 626 -54.30 -3.86 -15.67
C ALA A 626 -54.90 -2.90 -16.70
N LYS A 627 -54.12 -1.92 -17.16
CA LYS A 627 -54.51 -0.99 -18.21
C LYS A 627 -53.52 -1.04 -19.38
N VAL A 628 -54.01 -1.33 -20.58
CA VAL A 628 -53.28 -1.26 -21.84
C VAL A 628 -53.85 -0.12 -22.67
N THR A 629 -53.04 0.90 -23.01
CA THR A 629 -53.52 2.02 -23.79
C THR A 629 -53.53 1.81 -25.30
N GLY A 630 -52.73 0.84 -25.77
CA GLY A 630 -52.64 0.45 -27.16
C GLY A 630 -53.48 -0.79 -27.49
N ASN A 631 -53.15 -1.43 -28.61
CA ASN A 631 -53.83 -2.66 -29.10
C ASN A 631 -53.28 -3.93 -28.43
N VAL A 632 -54.14 -4.93 -28.35
CA VAL A 632 -53.71 -6.32 -28.05
C VAL A 632 -53.88 -7.16 -29.31
N THR A 633 -52.77 -7.56 -29.91
CA THR A 633 -52.76 -8.30 -31.18
C THR A 633 -52.14 -9.69 -30.97
N ASN A 634 -52.92 -10.72 -31.21
CA ASN A 634 -52.43 -12.09 -31.32
C ASN A 634 -52.30 -12.48 -32.81
N SER A 635 -51.07 -12.43 -33.29
CA SER A 635 -50.70 -12.90 -34.64
C SER A 635 -50.10 -14.31 -34.63
N GLY A 636 -49.99 -14.90 -33.44
CA GLY A 636 -49.48 -16.25 -33.17
C GLY A 636 -50.60 -17.21 -32.79
N LYS A 637 -50.23 -18.32 -32.12
CA LYS A 637 -51.14 -19.38 -31.63
C LYS A 637 -51.48 -19.28 -30.14
N ALA A 638 -51.13 -18.17 -29.49
CA ALA A 638 -51.34 -18.00 -28.06
C ALA A 638 -52.82 -17.98 -27.70
N ASP A 639 -53.19 -18.41 -26.49
CA ASP A 639 -54.48 -18.23 -25.89
C ASP A 639 -54.50 -16.91 -25.13
N VAL A 640 -55.47 -16.02 -25.47
CA VAL A 640 -55.61 -14.69 -24.88
C VAL A 640 -56.85 -14.60 -24.03
N ALA A 641 -56.73 -14.23 -22.78
CA ALA A 641 -57.87 -13.97 -21.89
C ALA A 641 -57.76 -12.52 -21.31
N ILE A 642 -58.78 -11.72 -21.50
CA ILE A 642 -58.91 -10.38 -20.92
C ILE A 642 -60.13 -10.41 -20.02
N THR A 643 -59.93 -10.35 -18.68
CA THR A 643 -60.98 -10.66 -17.70
C THR A 643 -60.98 -9.72 -16.51
N ASP A 644 -62.05 -9.78 -15.73
CA ASP A 644 -62.14 -9.29 -14.35
C ASP A 644 -61.78 -7.79 -14.12
N GLY A 645 -62.22 -6.90 -15.01
CA GLY A 645 -62.05 -5.47 -14.88
C GLY A 645 -60.81 -4.90 -15.58
N ALA A 646 -60.07 -5.68 -16.34
CA ALA A 646 -59.01 -5.17 -17.18
C ALA A 646 -59.50 -4.14 -18.22
N THR A 647 -58.66 -3.19 -18.59
CA THR A 647 -58.98 -2.15 -19.58
C THR A 647 -57.99 -2.21 -20.75
N VAL A 648 -58.47 -2.23 -21.96
CA VAL A 648 -57.70 -2.06 -23.18
C VAL A 648 -58.33 -0.90 -23.97
N ASP A 649 -57.63 0.23 -24.07
CA ASP A 649 -58.14 1.41 -24.76
C ASP A 649 -58.09 1.25 -26.31
N GLY A 650 -57.32 0.33 -26.83
CA GLY A 650 -57.19 0.04 -28.26
C GLY A 650 -57.96 -1.17 -28.71
N GLN A 651 -57.70 -1.61 -29.94
CA GLN A 651 -58.33 -2.77 -30.53
C GLN A 651 -57.75 -4.10 -30.01
N VAL A 652 -58.58 -5.11 -29.95
CA VAL A 652 -58.21 -6.48 -29.62
C VAL A 652 -58.42 -7.36 -30.85
N SER A 653 -57.38 -8.04 -31.32
CA SER A 653 -57.43 -8.84 -32.58
C SER A 653 -56.72 -10.18 -32.42
N ASN A 654 -57.27 -11.21 -33.11
CA ASN A 654 -56.76 -12.55 -33.17
C ASN A 654 -56.76 -13.03 -34.63
N SER A 655 -55.62 -13.33 -35.21
CA SER A 655 -55.50 -13.58 -36.64
C SER A 655 -54.89 -14.95 -37.04
N ALA A 656 -54.34 -15.73 -36.12
CA ALA A 656 -53.51 -16.89 -36.48
C ALA A 656 -53.86 -18.21 -35.78
N GLY A 657 -55.10 -18.39 -35.33
CA GLY A 657 -55.56 -19.69 -34.84
C GLY A 657 -55.42 -19.99 -33.36
N GLY A 658 -54.92 -19.03 -32.56
CA GLY A 658 -55.06 -19.06 -31.09
C GLY A 658 -56.49 -18.75 -30.68
N THR A 659 -56.80 -18.85 -29.38
CA THR A 659 -58.06 -18.45 -28.80
C THR A 659 -58.04 -17.04 -28.24
N MET A 660 -59.21 -16.40 -28.15
CA MET A 660 -59.35 -15.10 -27.52
C MET A 660 -60.65 -14.99 -26.77
N SER A 661 -60.61 -14.63 -25.51
CA SER A 661 -61.75 -14.45 -24.63
C SER A 661 -61.69 -13.07 -23.94
N VAL A 662 -62.82 -12.33 -23.95
CA VAL A 662 -62.98 -11.08 -23.24
C VAL A 662 -64.22 -11.17 -22.34
N VAL A 663 -64.01 -11.10 -21.03
CA VAL A 663 -65.10 -11.28 -20.05
C VAL A 663 -64.97 -10.19 -18.94
N ASN A 664 -66.04 -9.48 -18.64
CA ASN A 664 -66.10 -8.46 -17.59
C ASN A 664 -64.96 -7.41 -17.68
N SER A 665 -64.65 -6.96 -18.87
CA SER A 665 -63.52 -6.08 -19.17
C SER A 665 -63.96 -4.93 -20.10
N THR A 666 -63.21 -3.84 -20.18
CA THR A 666 -63.48 -2.70 -21.05
C THR A 666 -62.57 -2.74 -22.25
N ILE A 667 -63.11 -2.68 -23.47
CA ILE A 667 -62.32 -2.54 -24.72
C ILE A 667 -62.77 -1.21 -25.35
N GLY A 668 -61.82 -0.34 -25.74
CA GLY A 668 -62.08 0.97 -26.36
C GLY A 668 -62.43 0.92 -27.84
#